data_396f231e060738702d9240cfb12950c5
#
_entry.id   396f231e060738702d9240cfb12950c5
#
_cell.length_a   1.000
_cell.length_b   1.000
_cell.length_c   1.000
_cell.angle_alpha   90.00
_cell.angle_beta   90.00
_cell.angle_gamma   90.00
#
_symmetry.space_group_name_H-M   'P 1'
#
loop_
_entity.id
_entity.type
_entity.pdbx_description
1 polymer ?
#
loop_
_entity_poly.entity_id
_entity_poly.type
_entity_poly.pdbx_seq_one_letter_code
_entity_poly.pdbx_strand_id
1 'polypeptide(L)'
;MDNWVLQKTGFDPANAAGDGNRFLCANGYLGLRGVPEEAGPALFPAITLAGVYDQFENRWREPVNAPLCLFIRAFFDGQPLAEYHGHRQWLDYRHGLYGRETDFGPVTVRSRRFASMAACHLLADRYAVECAREGELTLQIGISTDIWDINGPHLFDFRMQADDALTAEAVTGEKGIAVAAAQRIRTDFAAEESLLQNEGGVFRLLKKRVKKGETCAVSAFAAVYTSLDCPDPAQAAAALCHEAQRAGFDACLGAHRDAWERIWERSEIVLEGDEAAALALHASQYHLNAIAPRHADNLSIPARGLSGQTYKGAIFWDSEIFFFPMFVHTQPEIARALLRYRIDTLPGALKKAREYGYRGAFYAWESQEGGAEGCTDFNVVDVFTHRPVRTYFRDKQIHISGDIAYALRSFYDITGDRSLLKEGGARVILECARFYLSRASARLDGEEIDFADVIGPDEYHERVTNNAFTNRMIRHCWESALLLKEIFADAPDWFRALLCELDYEKDWALLTKALPRIRPPRARDGILEQFDGYWGLEDCGLEVVRGRLMDPREYWGGDHGVAGTTQIIKQADVIALAALFPEDFTDAQLAANWAYYEPRTEHGSSLSACMYALTACRVGRLDEAWRLFCKTAEIDVLGGGKQWAGEIYIGGTHPASNGGAWMIAALGFAGLRMQGGQLTLRPHLPPQITRLAFPVTAGGQQWMVEVTPEGGQVLRK
;
A
#
# COMPACT_ATOMS: atom_id res chain seq x y z
N MET A 1 -15.35 -23.80 0.61
CA MET A 1 -14.70 -23.01 1.70
C MET A 1 -15.39 -21.66 1.77
N ASP A 2 -15.40 -21.01 2.91
CA ASP A 2 -15.86 -19.62 2.97
C ASP A 2 -14.83 -18.72 2.27
N ASN A 3 -15.19 -18.12 1.14
CA ASN A 3 -14.28 -17.28 0.34
C ASN A 3 -14.04 -15.87 0.94
N TRP A 4 -14.41 -15.69 2.21
CA TRP A 4 -14.19 -14.47 2.98
C TRP A 4 -13.23 -14.66 4.16
N VAL A 5 -12.83 -15.88 4.49
CA VAL A 5 -12.08 -16.16 5.71
C VAL A 5 -10.71 -16.77 5.41
N LEU A 6 -9.65 -16.02 5.68
CA LEU A 6 -8.30 -16.57 5.77
C LEU A 6 -8.14 -17.28 7.10
N GLN A 7 -7.69 -18.53 7.10
CA GLN A 7 -7.40 -19.29 8.31
C GLN A 7 -6.02 -19.92 8.26
N LYS A 8 -5.35 -19.94 9.43
CA LYS A 8 -4.09 -20.65 9.64
C LYS A 8 -4.14 -21.45 10.93
N THR A 9 -3.60 -22.67 10.91
CA THR A 9 -3.39 -23.54 12.09
C THR A 9 -1.91 -23.66 12.39
N GLY A 10 -1.58 -23.83 13.67
CA GLY A 10 -0.22 -23.85 14.19
C GLY A 10 0.36 -22.44 14.39
N PHE A 11 1.32 -22.35 15.29
CA PHE A 11 2.08 -21.11 15.58
C PHE A 11 3.57 -21.38 15.42
N ASP A 12 4.20 -20.54 14.62
CA ASP A 12 5.64 -20.55 14.42
C ASP A 12 6.18 -19.13 14.65
N PRO A 13 6.92 -18.89 15.74
CA PRO A 13 7.50 -17.58 16.03
C PRO A 13 8.38 -17.02 14.89
N ALA A 14 9.04 -17.88 14.11
CA ALA A 14 9.87 -17.45 12.99
C ALA A 14 9.05 -16.80 11.86
N ASN A 15 7.76 -17.14 11.76
CA ASN A 15 6.85 -16.59 10.77
C ASN A 15 5.95 -15.44 11.33
N ALA A 16 6.13 -15.05 12.60
CA ALA A 16 5.27 -14.06 13.26
C ALA A 16 5.24 -12.72 12.51
N ALA A 17 6.35 -12.28 11.93
CA ALA A 17 6.41 -11.07 11.13
C ALA A 17 5.49 -11.14 9.90
N GLY A 18 5.52 -12.26 9.17
CA GLY A 18 4.67 -12.51 8.00
C GLY A 18 3.19 -12.67 8.37
N ASP A 19 2.91 -13.43 9.43
CA ASP A 19 1.55 -13.63 9.92
C ASP A 19 0.94 -12.31 10.42
N GLY A 20 1.71 -11.49 11.13
CA GLY A 20 1.28 -10.16 11.55
C GLY A 20 0.80 -9.27 10.41
N ASN A 21 1.39 -9.40 9.22
CA ASN A 21 0.96 -8.70 8.01
C ASN A 21 -0.31 -9.29 7.41
N ARG A 22 -0.36 -10.62 7.25
CA ARG A 22 -1.49 -11.33 6.61
C ARG A 22 -2.80 -11.19 7.37
N PHE A 23 -2.74 -11.13 8.71
CA PHE A 23 -3.88 -10.97 9.61
C PHE A 23 -4.03 -9.54 10.13
N LEU A 24 -3.57 -8.54 9.38
CA LEU A 24 -3.68 -7.11 9.71
C LEU A 24 -5.13 -6.67 9.81
N CYS A 25 -5.50 -6.03 10.93
CA CYS A 25 -6.72 -5.23 11.08
C CYS A 25 -6.35 -3.75 10.95
N ALA A 26 -6.95 -3.05 10.00
CA ALA A 26 -6.69 -1.62 9.81
C ALA A 26 -7.97 -0.86 9.43
N ASN A 27 -7.94 0.47 9.52
CA ASN A 27 -9.09 1.32 9.22
C ASN A 27 -8.71 2.65 8.54
N GLY A 28 -7.48 2.71 8.00
CA GLY A 28 -6.94 3.89 7.34
C GLY A 28 -6.29 4.91 8.26
N TYR A 29 -6.66 4.96 9.54
CA TYR A 29 -5.99 5.77 10.56
C TYR A 29 -4.86 5.01 11.26
N LEU A 30 -5.11 3.75 11.60
CA LEU A 30 -4.14 2.87 12.21
C LEU A 30 -4.20 1.45 11.64
N GLY A 31 -3.08 0.73 11.77
CA GLY A 31 -2.97 -0.68 11.45
C GLY A 31 -2.49 -1.50 12.66
N LEU A 32 -3.31 -2.44 13.10
CA LEU A 32 -3.02 -3.38 14.18
C LEU A 32 -2.56 -4.71 13.58
N ARG A 33 -1.31 -5.08 13.79
CA ARG A 33 -0.75 -6.35 13.27
C ARG A 33 -1.43 -7.57 13.90
N GLY A 34 -1.61 -8.61 13.07
CA GLY A 34 -2.29 -9.85 13.46
C GLY A 34 -1.42 -10.81 14.28
N VAL A 35 -0.90 -10.36 15.42
CA VAL A 35 -0.13 -11.16 16.39
C VAL A 35 -0.93 -11.34 17.68
N PRO A 36 -0.65 -12.37 18.52
CA PRO A 36 -1.33 -12.57 19.80
C PRO A 36 -1.26 -11.34 20.71
N GLU A 37 -2.25 -11.14 21.58
CA GLU A 37 -2.39 -10.00 22.48
C GLU A 37 -1.26 -9.90 23.51
N GLU A 38 -0.68 -11.05 23.89
CA GLU A 38 0.47 -11.17 24.79
C GLU A 38 1.83 -10.94 24.12
N ALA A 39 1.86 -10.66 22.82
CA ALA A 39 3.11 -10.56 22.06
C ALA A 39 3.99 -9.43 22.56
N GLY A 40 5.27 -9.75 22.80
CA GLY A 40 6.33 -8.77 23.00
C GLY A 40 7.09 -8.48 21.69
N PRO A 41 8.08 -7.57 21.71
CA PRO A 41 8.80 -7.09 20.52
C PRO A 41 9.37 -8.17 19.60
N ALA A 42 9.74 -9.33 20.14
CA ALA A 42 10.23 -10.48 19.38
C ALA A 42 9.21 -11.08 18.39
N LEU A 43 7.92 -10.78 18.56
CA LEU A 43 6.84 -11.18 17.65
C LEU A 43 6.31 -10.01 16.80
N PHE A 44 7.01 -8.89 16.83
CA PHE A 44 6.73 -7.70 15.99
C PHE A 44 5.30 -7.13 16.14
N PRO A 45 4.75 -6.94 17.37
CA PRO A 45 3.47 -6.28 17.55
C PRO A 45 3.60 -4.80 17.20
N ALA A 46 2.59 -4.27 16.48
CA ALA A 46 2.56 -2.85 16.16
C ALA A 46 1.13 -2.33 16.00
N ILE A 47 0.94 -1.07 16.39
CA ILE A 47 -0.20 -0.23 16.05
C ILE A 47 0.37 0.95 15.27
N THR A 48 0.51 0.79 13.95
CA THR A 48 1.15 1.77 13.08
C THR A 48 0.19 2.90 12.75
N LEU A 49 0.60 4.16 12.94
CA LEU A 49 -0.22 5.34 12.69
C LEU A 49 -0.01 5.90 11.28
N ALA A 50 -1.10 6.23 10.59
CA ALA A 50 -1.04 6.87 9.29
C ALA A 50 -0.67 8.36 9.42
N GLY A 51 0.28 8.82 8.62
CA GLY A 51 0.64 10.24 8.55
C GLY A 51 1.45 10.78 9.73
N VAL A 52 1.81 9.96 10.71
CA VAL A 52 2.66 10.33 11.84
C VAL A 52 4.05 9.74 11.65
N TYR A 53 5.07 10.60 11.52
CA TYR A 53 6.44 10.20 11.25
C TYR A 53 7.39 10.77 12.28
N ASP A 54 8.46 10.03 12.59
CA ASP A 54 9.55 10.47 13.45
C ASP A 54 10.90 9.95 12.96
N GLN A 55 11.96 10.67 13.32
CA GLN A 55 13.35 10.32 13.03
C GLN A 55 14.14 10.25 14.32
N PHE A 56 14.68 9.08 14.63
CA PHE A 56 15.57 8.91 15.78
C PHE A 56 17.02 9.16 15.39
N GLU A 57 17.64 10.18 15.94
CA GLU A 57 19.03 10.58 15.65
C GLU A 57 19.28 10.76 14.14
N ASN A 58 20.29 10.08 13.60
CA ASN A 58 20.66 10.08 12.18
C ASN A 58 20.09 8.89 11.40
N ARG A 59 19.13 8.14 11.99
CA ARG A 59 18.47 7.02 11.34
C ARG A 59 17.42 7.50 10.34
N TRP A 60 16.73 6.56 9.68
CA TRP A 60 15.67 6.89 8.75
C TRP A 60 14.42 7.37 9.50
N ARG A 61 13.75 8.36 8.92
CA ARG A 61 12.40 8.71 9.34
C ARG A 61 11.45 7.59 8.94
N GLU A 62 10.58 7.18 9.85
CA GLU A 62 9.60 6.12 9.61
C GLU A 62 8.28 6.40 10.37
N PRO A 63 7.18 5.68 10.05
CA PRO A 63 5.92 5.84 10.75
C PRO A 63 6.06 5.51 12.23
N VAL A 64 5.30 6.20 13.08
CA VAL A 64 5.28 5.95 14.51
C VAL A 64 4.34 4.78 14.82
N ASN A 65 4.79 3.86 15.66
CA ASN A 65 3.96 2.87 16.31
C ASN A 65 3.47 3.40 17.65
N ALA A 66 2.15 3.34 17.87
CA ALA A 66 1.53 3.73 19.14
C ALA A 66 1.78 2.67 20.25
N PRO A 67 1.61 3.02 21.54
CA PRO A 67 1.60 2.05 22.63
C PRO A 67 0.62 0.92 22.41
N LEU A 68 0.98 -0.32 22.80
CA LEU A 68 0.16 -1.51 22.60
C LEU A 68 -1.03 -1.53 23.55
N CYS A 69 -2.09 -0.85 23.19
CA CYS A 69 -3.25 -0.60 24.06
C CYS A 69 -4.29 -1.73 24.12
N LEU A 70 -4.07 -2.84 23.41
CA LEU A 70 -4.84 -4.09 23.55
C LEU A 70 -3.98 -5.23 24.12
N PHE A 71 -2.98 -4.91 24.96
CA PHE A 71 -2.15 -5.92 25.59
C PHE A 71 -2.96 -6.73 26.62
N ILE A 72 -2.98 -8.06 26.47
CA ILE A 72 -3.60 -9.01 27.40
C ILE A 72 -2.69 -10.23 27.54
N ARG A 73 -2.28 -10.52 28.77
CA ARG A 73 -1.51 -11.72 29.10
C ARG A 73 -2.19 -12.49 30.20
N ALA A 74 -2.30 -13.81 30.04
CA ALA A 74 -2.89 -14.68 31.03
C ALA A 74 -1.82 -15.46 31.79
N PHE A 75 -2.08 -15.65 33.10
CA PHE A 75 -1.28 -16.49 34.00
C PHE A 75 -2.21 -17.51 34.63
N PHE A 76 -1.71 -18.71 34.85
CA PHE A 76 -2.45 -19.76 35.58
C PHE A 76 -1.59 -20.33 36.71
N ASP A 77 -2.11 -20.31 37.94
CA ASP A 77 -1.37 -20.64 39.16
C ASP A 77 -0.04 -19.87 39.29
N GLY A 78 -0.04 -18.58 38.91
CA GLY A 78 1.10 -17.69 38.96
C GLY A 78 2.12 -17.86 37.83
N GLN A 79 1.92 -18.82 36.91
CA GLN A 79 2.83 -19.05 35.78
C GLN A 79 2.27 -18.41 34.50
N PRO A 80 3.10 -17.67 33.72
CA PRO A 80 2.68 -17.12 32.44
C PRO A 80 2.37 -18.24 31.44
N LEU A 81 1.32 -18.06 30.67
CA LEU A 81 0.96 -18.97 29.58
C LEU A 81 1.78 -18.63 28.34
N ALA A 82 2.77 -19.47 28.02
CA ALA A 82 3.73 -19.23 26.94
C ALA A 82 3.81 -20.38 25.92
N GLU A 83 3.49 -21.63 26.31
CA GLU A 83 3.52 -22.77 25.40
C GLU A 83 2.17 -22.97 24.72
N TYR A 84 2.17 -22.96 23.38
CA TYR A 84 1.01 -23.21 22.55
C TYR A 84 0.94 -24.70 22.21
N HIS A 85 0.04 -25.43 22.83
CA HIS A 85 -0.27 -26.84 22.51
C HIS A 85 -1.14 -26.97 21.25
N GLY A 86 -1.93 -25.95 20.96
CA GLY A 86 -2.72 -25.79 19.74
C GLY A 86 -2.97 -24.32 19.46
N HIS A 87 -2.95 -23.94 18.19
CA HIS A 87 -3.23 -22.57 17.78
C HIS A 87 -3.95 -22.54 16.44
N ARG A 88 -4.97 -21.72 16.37
CA ARG A 88 -5.69 -21.39 15.14
C ARG A 88 -5.98 -19.90 15.15
N GLN A 89 -5.71 -19.22 14.02
CA GLN A 89 -6.08 -17.83 13.83
C GLN A 89 -6.79 -17.65 12.49
N TRP A 90 -7.62 -16.62 12.38
CA TRP A 90 -8.34 -16.30 11.16
C TRP A 90 -8.57 -14.79 11.03
N LEU A 91 -8.79 -14.34 9.79
CA LEU A 91 -9.26 -13.00 9.46
C LEU A 91 -10.47 -13.13 8.55
N ASP A 92 -11.61 -12.63 9.02
CA ASP A 92 -12.82 -12.45 8.23
C ASP A 92 -12.71 -11.13 7.45
N TYR A 93 -12.44 -11.23 6.16
CA TYR A 93 -12.26 -10.07 5.29
C TYR A 93 -13.54 -9.26 5.07
N ARG A 94 -14.71 -9.93 5.12
CA ARG A 94 -15.99 -9.24 4.97
C ARG A 94 -16.21 -8.22 6.08
N HIS A 95 -15.79 -8.57 7.29
CA HIS A 95 -16.04 -7.75 8.47
C HIS A 95 -14.76 -7.16 9.09
N GLY A 96 -13.59 -7.35 8.50
CA GLY A 96 -12.34 -6.86 9.09
C GLY A 96 -12.10 -7.35 10.52
N LEU A 97 -12.49 -8.60 10.80
CA LEU A 97 -12.49 -9.18 12.14
C LEU A 97 -11.44 -10.28 12.27
N TYR A 98 -10.42 -10.03 13.08
CA TYR A 98 -9.43 -11.03 13.46
C TYR A 98 -9.96 -11.88 14.60
N GLY A 99 -9.66 -13.18 14.58
CA GLY A 99 -9.91 -14.08 15.71
C GLY A 99 -8.81 -15.10 15.88
N ARG A 100 -8.69 -15.62 17.10
CA ARG A 100 -7.82 -16.76 17.41
C ARG A 100 -8.43 -17.69 18.44
N GLU A 101 -7.95 -18.93 18.42
CA GLU A 101 -8.12 -19.91 19.48
C GLU A 101 -6.75 -20.53 19.79
N THR A 102 -6.34 -20.49 21.06
CA THR A 102 -5.04 -21.00 21.51
C THR A 102 -5.22 -21.87 22.73
N ASP A 103 -4.78 -23.14 22.65
CA ASP A 103 -4.71 -24.06 23.76
C ASP A 103 -3.35 -23.94 24.45
N PHE A 104 -3.35 -23.61 25.74
CA PHE A 104 -2.18 -23.54 26.60
C PHE A 104 -2.09 -24.74 27.56
N GLY A 105 -2.95 -25.74 27.45
CA GLY A 105 -3.07 -26.87 28.33
C GLY A 105 -4.02 -26.62 29.51
N PRO A 106 -3.67 -25.79 30.51
CA PRO A 106 -4.59 -25.48 31.64
C PRO A 106 -5.76 -24.60 31.23
N VAL A 107 -5.65 -23.85 30.13
CA VAL A 107 -6.70 -22.98 29.59
C VAL A 107 -6.70 -22.97 28.09
N THR A 108 -7.88 -22.65 27.50
CA THR A 108 -8.04 -22.29 26.09
C THR A 108 -8.44 -20.81 26.00
N VAL A 109 -7.69 -20.03 25.25
CA VAL A 109 -7.98 -18.62 24.97
C VAL A 109 -8.69 -18.52 23.64
N ARG A 110 -9.78 -17.75 23.59
CA ARG A 110 -10.45 -17.31 22.36
C ARG A 110 -10.54 -15.80 22.35
N SER A 111 -10.03 -15.16 21.30
CA SER A 111 -10.19 -13.71 21.15
C SER A 111 -10.78 -13.32 19.79
N ARG A 112 -11.42 -12.15 19.76
CA ARG A 112 -11.91 -11.49 18.52
C ARG A 112 -11.69 -9.99 18.64
N ARG A 113 -10.95 -9.41 17.71
CA ARG A 113 -10.61 -8.00 17.75
C ARG A 113 -10.72 -7.35 16.38
N PHE A 114 -10.88 -6.02 16.37
CA PHE A 114 -10.95 -5.21 15.16
C PHE A 114 -10.44 -3.80 15.40
N ALA A 115 -9.94 -3.17 14.33
CA ALA A 115 -9.77 -1.73 14.23
C ALA A 115 -11.05 -1.13 13.63
N SER A 116 -11.75 -0.28 14.36
CA SER A 116 -13.10 0.13 14.01
C SER A 116 -13.14 0.96 12.72
N MET A 117 -13.89 0.49 11.72
CA MET A 117 -14.14 1.24 10.49
C MET A 117 -15.21 2.34 10.69
N ALA A 118 -15.99 2.26 11.77
CA ALA A 118 -17.00 3.28 12.11
C ALA A 118 -16.45 4.42 12.97
N ALA A 119 -15.38 4.15 13.76
CA ALA A 119 -14.72 5.14 14.61
C ALA A 119 -13.21 4.92 14.51
N CYS A 120 -12.52 5.69 13.67
CA CYS A 120 -11.14 5.42 13.23
C CYS A 120 -10.10 5.32 14.35
N HIS A 121 -10.35 5.94 15.50
CA HIS A 121 -9.47 5.89 16.66
C HIS A 121 -9.72 4.66 17.58
N LEU A 122 -10.82 3.91 17.39
CA LEU A 122 -11.25 2.84 18.28
C LEU A 122 -10.70 1.48 17.85
N LEU A 123 -10.16 0.77 18.83
CA LEU A 123 -9.82 -0.65 18.80
C LEU A 123 -10.69 -1.39 19.82
N ALA A 124 -11.16 -2.58 19.51
CA ALA A 124 -11.89 -3.40 20.47
C ALA A 124 -11.47 -4.86 20.40
N ASP A 125 -11.41 -5.51 21.55
CA ASP A 125 -11.09 -6.93 21.70
C ASP A 125 -12.05 -7.59 22.70
N ARG A 126 -12.52 -8.80 22.39
CA ARG A 126 -13.20 -9.69 23.31
C ARG A 126 -12.35 -10.92 23.53
N TYR A 127 -11.75 -11.02 24.71
CA TYR A 127 -10.83 -12.06 25.13
C TYR A 127 -11.48 -12.97 26.16
N ALA A 128 -11.64 -14.25 25.85
CA ALA A 128 -12.28 -15.24 26.70
C ALA A 128 -11.31 -16.37 27.04
N VAL A 129 -11.26 -16.76 28.30
CA VAL A 129 -10.43 -17.85 28.84
C VAL A 129 -11.33 -18.94 29.39
N GLU A 130 -11.30 -20.12 28.77
CA GLU A 130 -11.98 -21.33 29.26
C GLU A 130 -10.96 -22.19 30.05
N CYS A 131 -11.28 -22.52 31.27
CA CYS A 131 -10.37 -23.24 32.20
C CYS A 131 -10.54 -24.75 32.11
N ALA A 132 -9.53 -25.51 31.75
CA ALA A 132 -9.55 -26.97 31.65
C ALA A 132 -9.50 -27.67 33.03
N ARG A 133 -9.04 -26.98 34.07
CA ARG A 133 -8.98 -27.45 35.47
C ARG A 133 -9.24 -26.29 36.44
N GLU A 134 -9.44 -26.61 37.70
CA GLU A 134 -9.49 -25.57 38.74
C GLU A 134 -8.10 -24.99 39.01
N GLY A 135 -8.04 -23.73 39.42
CA GLY A 135 -6.80 -23.02 39.72
C GLY A 135 -7.01 -21.52 39.92
N GLU A 136 -5.96 -20.78 39.92
CA GLU A 136 -5.96 -19.32 39.98
C GLU A 136 -5.66 -18.74 38.62
N LEU A 137 -6.62 -18.06 38.00
CA LEU A 137 -6.45 -17.30 36.76
C LEU A 137 -6.10 -15.85 37.12
N THR A 138 -5.04 -15.32 36.52
CA THR A 138 -4.73 -13.90 36.56
C THR A 138 -4.63 -13.37 35.13
N LEU A 139 -5.36 -12.28 34.80
CA LEU A 139 -5.27 -11.55 33.55
C LEU A 139 -4.58 -10.22 33.78
N GLN A 140 -3.48 -9.99 33.10
CA GLN A 140 -2.80 -8.70 33.01
C GLN A 140 -3.29 -8.00 31.75
N ILE A 141 -4.01 -6.89 31.90
CA ILE A 141 -4.69 -6.19 30.81
C ILE A 141 -4.32 -4.72 30.87
N GLY A 142 -3.89 -4.13 29.78
CA GLY A 142 -3.54 -2.71 29.79
C GLY A 142 -2.81 -2.21 28.56
N ILE A 143 -1.98 -1.24 28.79
CA ILE A 143 -1.19 -0.55 27.75
C ILE A 143 0.27 -0.87 28.00
N SER A 144 0.90 -1.58 27.04
CA SER A 144 2.34 -1.80 27.06
C SER A 144 3.07 -0.69 26.30
N THR A 145 4.14 -0.18 26.90
CA THR A 145 5.06 0.79 26.29
C THR A 145 6.28 0.11 25.65
N ASP A 146 6.33 -1.22 25.67
CA ASP A 146 7.35 -2.04 25.02
C ASP A 146 7.04 -2.15 23.52
N ILE A 147 7.34 -1.07 22.78
CA ILE A 147 6.99 -0.89 21.38
C ILE A 147 8.10 -1.46 20.49
N TRP A 148 7.69 -2.21 19.47
CA TRP A 148 8.61 -2.61 18.42
C TRP A 148 8.76 -1.48 17.39
N ASP A 149 10.01 -1.08 17.12
CA ASP A 149 10.40 -0.15 16.07
C ASP A 149 11.57 -0.72 15.25
N ILE A 150 11.65 -0.39 13.96
CA ILE A 150 12.78 -0.79 13.11
C ILE A 150 13.99 0.11 13.41
N ASN A 151 13.81 1.42 13.37
CA ASN A 151 14.87 2.42 13.60
C ASN A 151 14.59 3.34 14.79
N GLY A 152 13.72 2.93 15.71
CA GLY A 152 13.37 3.67 16.91
C GLY A 152 14.46 3.72 18.00
N PRO A 153 14.08 4.15 19.21
CA PRO A 153 12.70 4.48 19.61
C PRO A 153 12.18 5.79 19.01
N HIS A 154 10.84 5.87 18.84
CA HIS A 154 10.19 7.08 18.30
C HIS A 154 9.34 7.82 19.34
N LEU A 155 8.99 7.17 20.46
CA LEU A 155 8.19 7.75 21.53
C LEU A 155 9.01 7.88 22.81
N PHE A 156 8.92 9.06 23.43
CA PHE A 156 9.68 9.46 24.60
C PHE A 156 8.78 10.09 25.66
N ASP A 157 9.29 10.27 26.88
CA ASP A 157 8.65 11.00 27.98
C ASP A 157 7.25 10.45 28.33
N PHE A 158 7.16 9.13 28.45
CA PHE A 158 5.90 8.44 28.77
C PHE A 158 5.29 8.96 30.08
N ARG A 159 4.03 9.39 30.00
CA ARG A 159 3.17 9.73 31.12
C ARG A 159 2.03 8.72 31.18
N MET A 160 1.98 7.95 32.25
CA MET A 160 1.00 6.91 32.45
C MET A 160 0.11 7.23 33.63
N GLN A 161 -1.20 6.96 33.53
CA GLN A 161 -2.16 7.13 34.59
C GLN A 161 -3.03 5.89 34.69
N ALA A 162 -3.34 5.51 35.92
CA ALA A 162 -4.13 4.32 36.27
C ALA A 162 -5.39 4.72 37.03
N ASP A 163 -6.26 5.47 36.33
CA ASP A 163 -7.57 5.88 36.86
C ASP A 163 -8.67 4.98 36.33
N ASP A 164 -9.88 5.50 36.18
CA ASP A 164 -11.03 4.83 35.59
C ASP A 164 -10.73 4.34 34.15
N ALA A 165 -9.99 5.11 33.34
CA ALA A 165 -9.29 4.65 32.16
C ALA A 165 -7.79 4.53 32.44
N LEU A 166 -7.15 3.45 31.92
CA LEU A 166 -5.69 3.44 31.83
C LEU A 166 -5.31 4.33 30.66
N THR A 167 -4.28 5.19 30.83
CA THR A 167 -3.76 6.04 29.76
C THR A 167 -2.24 5.98 29.71
N ALA A 168 -1.69 6.06 28.51
CA ALA A 168 -0.26 6.26 28.25
C ALA A 168 -0.12 7.31 27.14
N GLU A 169 0.55 8.41 27.45
CA GLU A 169 0.88 9.48 26.51
C GLU A 169 2.40 9.61 26.39
N ALA A 170 2.88 9.82 25.18
CA ALA A 170 4.28 10.04 24.88
C ALA A 170 4.42 11.08 23.76
N VAL A 171 5.62 11.57 23.50
CA VAL A 171 5.89 12.52 22.42
C VAL A 171 6.92 11.96 21.45
N THR A 172 6.79 12.33 20.17
CA THR A 172 7.80 11.99 19.16
C THR A 172 9.06 12.84 19.34
N GLY A 173 10.22 12.25 19.02
CA GLY A 173 11.52 12.89 19.25
C GLY A 173 11.77 14.12 18.39
N GLU A 174 11.38 14.07 17.11
CA GLU A 174 11.70 15.11 16.14
C GLU A 174 10.78 16.33 16.23
N LYS A 175 9.47 16.13 16.38
CA LYS A 175 8.46 17.20 16.28
C LYS A 175 7.63 17.41 17.52
N GLY A 176 7.81 16.57 18.54
CA GLY A 176 7.03 16.64 19.76
C GLY A 176 5.54 16.37 19.55
N ILE A 177 5.18 15.57 18.55
CA ILE A 177 3.79 15.16 18.35
C ILE A 177 3.39 14.26 19.52
N ALA A 178 2.36 14.66 20.27
CA ALA A 178 1.84 13.83 21.34
C ALA A 178 1.07 12.65 20.73
N VAL A 179 1.33 11.45 21.24
CA VAL A 179 0.62 10.19 20.91
C VAL A 179 0.09 9.64 22.22
N ALA A 180 -1.23 9.52 22.32
CA ALA A 180 -1.91 9.03 23.52
C ALA A 180 -2.74 7.79 23.21
N ALA A 181 -2.60 6.78 24.06
CA ALA A 181 -3.43 5.59 24.07
C ALA A 181 -4.21 5.52 25.38
N ALA A 182 -5.48 5.11 25.29
CA ALA A 182 -6.32 4.83 26.47
C ALA A 182 -6.94 3.43 26.37
N GLN A 183 -7.27 2.85 27.54
CA GLN A 183 -7.98 1.56 27.60
C GLN A 183 -8.98 1.52 28.73
N ARG A 184 -10.15 0.95 28.46
CA ARG A 184 -11.16 0.53 29.44
C ARG A 184 -11.58 -0.91 29.20
N ILE A 185 -12.04 -1.58 30.25
CA ILE A 185 -12.49 -2.96 30.16
C ILE A 185 -13.91 -3.13 30.70
N ARG A 186 -14.58 -4.20 30.24
CA ARG A 186 -15.82 -4.73 30.82
C ARG A 186 -15.64 -6.23 30.99
N THR A 187 -15.90 -6.74 32.20
CA THR A 187 -15.82 -8.17 32.54
C THR A 187 -17.20 -8.78 32.71
N ASP A 188 -17.34 -10.09 32.43
CA ASP A 188 -18.53 -10.87 32.71
C ASP A 188 -18.40 -11.69 34.02
N PHE A 189 -17.31 -11.50 34.75
CA PHE A 189 -17.00 -12.18 36.02
C PHE A 189 -16.52 -11.20 37.08
N ALA A 190 -16.66 -11.57 38.33
CA ALA A 190 -16.04 -10.84 39.44
C ALA A 190 -14.63 -11.35 39.71
N ALA A 191 -13.71 -10.43 39.93
CA ALA A 191 -12.29 -10.70 40.22
C ALA A 191 -11.78 -9.75 41.30
N GLU A 192 -10.71 -10.12 41.98
CA GLU A 192 -9.88 -9.19 42.71
C GLU A 192 -9.06 -8.37 41.69
N GLU A 193 -9.18 -7.04 41.77
CA GLU A 193 -8.50 -6.11 40.87
C GLU A 193 -7.39 -5.38 41.61
N SER A 194 -6.22 -5.30 40.99
CA SER A 194 -5.11 -4.45 41.40
C SER A 194 -4.47 -3.80 40.21
N LEU A 195 -3.71 -2.72 40.43
CA LEU A 195 -3.03 -1.95 39.41
C LEU A 195 -1.52 -2.23 39.44
N LEU A 196 -0.92 -2.33 38.26
CA LEU A 196 0.53 -2.44 38.07
C LEU A 196 0.97 -1.35 37.11
N GLN A 197 1.89 -0.50 37.56
CA GLN A 197 2.54 0.50 36.71
C GLN A 197 4.04 0.40 36.88
N ASN A 198 4.76 0.29 35.77
CA ASN A 198 6.21 0.26 35.72
C ASN A 198 6.70 0.83 34.36
N GLU A 199 7.99 0.76 34.07
CA GLU A 199 8.56 1.24 32.80
C GLU A 199 7.94 0.55 31.56
N GLY A 200 7.52 -0.71 31.67
CA GLY A 200 6.92 -1.50 30.59
C GLY A 200 5.43 -1.22 30.33
N GLY A 201 4.78 -0.35 31.13
CA GLY A 201 3.40 0.03 30.90
C GLY A 201 2.53 0.20 32.13
N VAL A 202 1.21 0.31 31.88
CA VAL A 202 0.18 0.45 32.92
C VAL A 202 -0.89 -0.62 32.70
N PHE A 203 -1.18 -1.41 33.75
CA PHE A 203 -2.00 -2.62 33.64
C PHE A 203 -2.95 -2.75 34.83
N ARG A 204 -4.10 -3.42 34.55
CA ARG A 204 -4.99 -4.03 35.55
C ARG A 204 -4.63 -5.48 35.68
N LEU A 205 -4.54 -5.98 36.89
CA LEU A 205 -4.42 -7.40 37.21
C LEU A 205 -5.76 -7.88 37.77
N LEU A 206 -6.43 -8.77 37.04
CA LEU A 206 -7.69 -9.40 37.45
C LEU A 206 -7.40 -10.81 37.90
N LYS A 207 -7.56 -11.06 39.20
CA LYS A 207 -7.25 -12.34 39.82
C LYS A 207 -8.54 -13.05 40.27
N LYS A 208 -8.69 -14.32 39.91
CA LYS A 208 -9.85 -15.12 40.21
C LYS A 208 -9.51 -16.59 40.40
N ARG A 209 -10.09 -17.19 41.44
CA ARG A 209 -10.12 -18.65 41.57
C ARG A 209 -11.21 -19.21 40.67
N VAL A 210 -10.83 -20.09 39.76
CA VAL A 210 -11.71 -20.63 38.70
C VAL A 210 -11.91 -22.12 38.88
N LYS A 211 -13.07 -22.63 38.44
CA LYS A 211 -13.40 -24.05 38.37
C LYS A 211 -13.10 -24.62 36.98
N LYS A 212 -13.01 -25.96 36.91
CA LYS A 212 -12.96 -26.66 35.63
C LYS A 212 -14.22 -26.34 34.78
N GLY A 213 -14.01 -25.98 33.50
CA GLY A 213 -15.08 -25.64 32.57
C GLY A 213 -15.61 -24.21 32.72
N GLU A 214 -15.09 -23.43 33.67
CA GLU A 214 -15.47 -22.04 33.81
C GLU A 214 -14.83 -21.17 32.71
N THR A 215 -15.64 -20.25 32.16
CA THR A 215 -15.18 -19.26 31.19
C THR A 215 -15.21 -17.87 31.80
N CYS A 216 -14.12 -17.12 31.63
CA CYS A 216 -13.98 -15.73 32.05
C CYS A 216 -13.72 -14.88 30.82
N ALA A 217 -14.59 -13.91 30.50
CA ALA A 217 -14.42 -13.06 29.37
C ALA A 217 -14.27 -11.58 29.73
N VAL A 218 -13.39 -10.91 29.01
CA VAL A 218 -13.13 -9.48 29.10
C VAL A 218 -13.34 -8.86 27.72
N SER A 219 -14.05 -7.72 27.68
CA SER A 219 -14.08 -6.84 26.52
C SER A 219 -13.17 -5.64 26.80
N ALA A 220 -12.12 -5.46 26.02
CA ALA A 220 -11.23 -4.33 26.08
C ALA A 220 -11.61 -3.33 24.96
N PHE A 221 -11.69 -2.05 25.34
CA PHE A 221 -11.92 -0.92 24.43
C PHE A 221 -10.74 0.00 24.56
N ALA A 222 -10.03 0.20 23.46
CA ALA A 222 -8.85 1.05 23.41
C ALA A 222 -8.99 2.11 22.33
N ALA A 223 -8.38 3.26 22.54
CA ALA A 223 -8.36 4.34 21.57
C ALA A 223 -6.98 4.96 21.47
N VAL A 224 -6.61 5.39 20.25
CA VAL A 224 -5.37 6.12 19.99
C VAL A 224 -5.70 7.43 19.32
N TYR A 225 -5.14 8.51 19.86
CA TYR A 225 -5.20 9.88 19.32
C TYR A 225 -3.82 10.49 19.29
N THR A 226 -3.65 11.51 18.47
CA THR A 226 -2.44 12.31 18.39
C THR A 226 -2.76 13.80 18.54
N SER A 227 -1.74 14.63 18.80
CA SER A 227 -1.90 16.09 18.81
C SER A 227 -2.20 16.68 17.41
N LEU A 228 -2.12 15.88 16.35
CA LEU A 228 -2.60 16.25 15.02
C LEU A 228 -4.13 16.15 14.90
N ASP A 229 -4.75 15.30 15.71
CA ASP A 229 -6.21 15.07 15.69
C ASP A 229 -6.93 16.08 16.59
N CYS A 230 -6.37 16.37 17.78
CA CYS A 230 -6.98 17.26 18.76
C CYS A 230 -5.95 17.79 19.78
N PRO A 231 -6.29 18.89 20.49
CA PRO A 231 -5.36 19.50 21.46
C PRO A 231 -5.05 18.66 22.70
N ASP A 232 -5.97 17.77 23.12
CA ASP A 232 -5.81 16.87 24.27
C ASP A 232 -6.09 15.43 23.86
N PRO A 233 -5.11 14.72 23.28
CA PRO A 233 -5.27 13.38 22.77
C PRO A 233 -5.57 12.35 23.88
N ALA A 234 -5.02 12.54 25.09
CA ALA A 234 -5.26 11.61 26.20
C ALA A 234 -6.71 11.67 26.68
N GLN A 235 -7.27 12.87 26.83
CA GLN A 235 -8.66 13.06 27.21
C GLN A 235 -9.60 12.53 26.13
N ALA A 236 -9.32 12.78 24.84
CA ALA A 236 -10.12 12.31 23.73
C ALA A 236 -10.13 10.77 23.67
N ALA A 237 -8.97 10.13 23.81
CA ALA A 237 -8.87 8.67 23.84
C ALA A 237 -9.66 8.05 25.02
N ALA A 238 -9.52 8.62 26.24
CA ALA A 238 -10.27 8.16 27.42
C ALA A 238 -11.79 8.31 27.25
N ALA A 239 -12.23 9.42 26.66
CA ALA A 239 -13.65 9.68 26.39
C ALA A 239 -14.23 8.66 25.40
N LEU A 240 -13.54 8.38 24.28
CA LEU A 240 -13.98 7.38 23.30
C LEU A 240 -14.02 5.97 23.91
N CYS A 241 -13.05 5.60 24.73
CA CYS A 241 -13.05 4.34 25.45
C CYS A 241 -14.25 4.23 26.41
N HIS A 242 -14.64 5.31 27.09
CA HIS A 242 -15.82 5.33 27.95
C HIS A 242 -17.12 5.12 27.16
N GLU A 243 -17.27 5.80 26.02
CA GLU A 243 -18.43 5.65 25.14
C GLU A 243 -18.53 4.20 24.60
N ALA A 244 -17.42 3.64 24.11
CA ALA A 244 -17.35 2.28 23.60
C ALA A 244 -17.65 1.23 24.69
N GLN A 245 -17.12 1.42 25.91
CA GLN A 245 -17.40 0.55 27.07
C GLN A 245 -18.91 0.55 27.40
N ARG A 246 -19.55 1.73 27.39
CA ARG A 246 -21.02 1.85 27.65
C ARG A 246 -21.83 1.17 26.55
N ALA A 247 -21.44 1.34 25.28
CA ALA A 247 -22.10 0.69 24.15
C ALA A 247 -21.95 -0.84 24.21
N GLY A 248 -20.77 -1.31 24.58
CA GLY A 248 -20.40 -2.72 24.65
C GLY A 248 -19.87 -3.27 23.32
N PHE A 249 -19.17 -4.40 23.40
CA PHE A 249 -18.45 -5.00 22.27
C PHE A 249 -19.35 -5.27 21.06
N ASP A 250 -20.53 -5.86 21.28
CA ASP A 250 -21.42 -6.25 20.18
C ASP A 250 -22.00 -5.04 19.43
N ALA A 251 -22.27 -3.93 20.12
CA ALA A 251 -22.71 -2.70 19.48
C ALA A 251 -21.59 -2.05 18.66
N CYS A 252 -20.36 -2.00 19.20
CA CYS A 252 -19.20 -1.52 18.46
C CYS A 252 -18.90 -2.38 17.22
N LEU A 253 -19.01 -3.71 17.35
CA LEU A 253 -18.85 -4.66 16.25
C LEU A 253 -19.97 -4.49 15.20
N GLY A 254 -21.22 -4.26 15.63
CA GLY A 254 -22.33 -3.96 14.71
C GLY A 254 -22.05 -2.74 13.83
N ALA A 255 -21.71 -1.61 14.46
CA ALA A 255 -21.36 -0.39 13.74
C ALA A 255 -20.16 -0.57 12.77
N HIS A 256 -19.16 -1.34 13.19
CA HIS A 256 -17.99 -1.70 12.37
C HIS A 256 -18.40 -2.53 11.15
N ARG A 257 -19.25 -3.55 11.32
CA ARG A 257 -19.79 -4.38 10.24
C ARG A 257 -20.59 -3.56 9.23
N ASP A 258 -21.47 -2.70 9.71
CA ASP A 258 -22.28 -1.81 8.85
C ASP A 258 -21.41 -0.88 8.03
N ALA A 259 -20.27 -0.43 8.55
CA ALA A 259 -19.31 0.39 7.82
C ALA A 259 -18.60 -0.43 6.72
N TRP A 260 -18.21 -1.67 7.00
CA TRP A 260 -17.64 -2.57 5.99
C TRP A 260 -18.64 -2.94 4.89
N GLU A 261 -19.90 -3.24 5.21
CA GLU A 261 -20.93 -3.54 4.21
C GLU A 261 -21.08 -2.37 3.23
N ARG A 262 -21.10 -1.11 3.70
CA ARG A 262 -21.15 0.07 2.81
C ARG A 262 -19.92 0.19 1.89
N ILE A 263 -18.75 -0.28 2.34
CA ILE A 263 -17.54 -0.31 1.51
C ILE A 263 -17.68 -1.39 0.43
N TRP A 264 -18.12 -2.59 0.82
CA TRP A 264 -18.31 -3.71 -0.09
C TRP A 264 -19.39 -3.44 -1.14
N GLU A 265 -20.48 -2.81 -0.77
CA GLU A 265 -21.55 -2.40 -1.72
C GLU A 265 -21.03 -1.56 -2.90
N ARG A 266 -19.90 -0.89 -2.72
CA ARG A 266 -19.28 0.01 -3.71
C ARG A 266 -18.05 -0.58 -4.38
N SER A 267 -17.45 -1.63 -3.83
CA SER A 267 -16.13 -2.09 -4.26
C SER A 267 -16.00 -3.59 -4.50
N GLU A 268 -16.91 -4.43 -4.00
CA GLU A 268 -16.78 -5.89 -4.11
C GLU A 268 -16.77 -6.35 -5.58
N ILE A 269 -15.78 -7.16 -5.95
CA ILE A 269 -15.80 -7.97 -7.16
C ILE A 269 -16.20 -9.38 -6.78
N VAL A 270 -17.37 -9.81 -7.25
CA VAL A 270 -17.84 -11.19 -7.14
C VAL A 270 -17.19 -11.98 -8.27
N LEU A 271 -16.36 -12.98 -7.93
CA LEU A 271 -15.74 -13.93 -8.85
C LEU A 271 -16.31 -15.31 -8.57
N GLU A 272 -16.97 -15.92 -9.57
CA GLU A 272 -17.50 -17.28 -9.50
C GLU A 272 -16.72 -18.20 -10.43
N GLY A 273 -16.54 -19.46 -10.01
CA GLY A 273 -15.82 -20.51 -10.76
C GLY A 273 -14.62 -21.08 -10.02
N ASP A 274 -13.90 -20.26 -9.22
CA ASP A 274 -12.76 -20.69 -8.40
C ASP A 274 -12.82 -20.04 -7.01
N GLU A 275 -13.06 -20.84 -5.96
CA GLU A 275 -13.20 -20.34 -4.58
C GLU A 275 -11.88 -19.78 -4.00
N ALA A 276 -10.73 -20.36 -4.39
CA ALA A 276 -9.44 -19.88 -3.89
C ALA A 276 -9.10 -18.51 -4.50
N ALA A 277 -9.36 -18.35 -5.79
CA ALA A 277 -9.20 -17.08 -6.47
C ALA A 277 -10.16 -15.99 -5.94
N ALA A 278 -11.40 -16.35 -5.63
CA ALA A 278 -12.37 -15.46 -5.00
C ALA A 278 -11.89 -14.99 -3.62
N LEU A 279 -11.39 -15.91 -2.77
CA LEU A 279 -10.78 -15.58 -1.49
C LEU A 279 -9.59 -14.63 -1.66
N ALA A 280 -8.69 -14.89 -2.61
CA ALA A 280 -7.50 -14.08 -2.86
C ALA A 280 -7.86 -12.67 -3.35
N LEU A 281 -8.91 -12.55 -4.17
CA LEU A 281 -9.42 -11.26 -4.63
C LEU A 281 -10.09 -10.48 -3.51
N HIS A 282 -10.89 -11.14 -2.64
CA HIS A 282 -11.45 -10.51 -1.43
C HIS A 282 -10.35 -10.05 -0.47
N ALA A 283 -9.30 -10.87 -0.26
CA ALA A 283 -8.13 -10.49 0.53
C ALA A 283 -7.47 -9.22 -0.01
N SER A 284 -7.24 -9.18 -1.34
CA SER A 284 -6.63 -8.02 -2.00
C SER A 284 -7.46 -6.74 -1.83
N GLN A 285 -8.78 -6.84 -2.04
CA GLN A 285 -9.69 -5.70 -1.86
C GLN A 285 -9.81 -5.28 -0.39
N TYR A 286 -9.83 -6.25 0.55
CA TYR A 286 -9.83 -5.97 1.98
C TYR A 286 -8.60 -5.16 2.39
N HIS A 287 -7.39 -5.64 2.05
CA HIS A 287 -6.16 -4.96 2.44
C HIS A 287 -6.07 -3.53 1.92
N LEU A 288 -6.51 -3.26 0.68
CA LEU A 288 -6.57 -1.89 0.17
C LEU A 288 -7.61 -1.03 0.89
N ASN A 289 -8.82 -1.55 1.07
CA ASN A 289 -9.88 -0.81 1.75
C ASN A 289 -9.56 -0.52 3.23
N ALA A 290 -8.90 -1.46 3.90
CA ALA A 290 -8.50 -1.33 5.30
C ALA A 290 -7.44 -0.24 5.53
N ILE A 291 -6.58 0.02 4.55
CA ILE A 291 -5.50 1.02 4.66
C ILE A 291 -5.83 2.35 3.96
N ALA A 292 -7.01 2.47 3.34
CA ALA A 292 -7.43 3.68 2.66
C ALA A 292 -7.65 4.84 3.65
N PRO A 293 -7.08 6.03 3.43
CA PRO A 293 -7.09 7.14 4.39
C PRO A 293 -8.45 7.86 4.44
N ARG A 294 -9.48 7.20 5.00
CA ARG A 294 -10.85 7.73 5.07
C ARG A 294 -11.04 8.87 6.07
N HIS A 295 -10.10 9.02 7.01
CA HIS A 295 -10.12 10.04 8.06
C HIS A 295 -9.49 11.37 7.62
N ALA A 296 -8.78 11.39 6.49
CA ALA A 296 -8.05 12.56 5.98
C ALA A 296 -8.21 12.66 4.46
N ASP A 297 -8.17 13.86 3.94
CA ASP A 297 -8.33 14.17 2.52
C ASP A 297 -7.00 14.46 1.79
N ASN A 298 -5.87 14.36 2.50
CA ASN A 298 -4.53 14.69 2.02
C ASN A 298 -3.45 13.65 2.40
N LEU A 299 -3.84 12.42 2.71
CA LEU A 299 -2.92 11.32 2.93
C LEU A 299 -2.96 10.34 1.74
N SER A 300 -1.86 9.64 1.53
CA SER A 300 -1.76 8.57 0.55
C SER A 300 -1.39 7.25 1.23
N ILE A 301 -1.35 6.17 0.46
CA ILE A 301 -1.11 4.81 0.95
C ILE A 301 0.38 4.49 0.79
N PRO A 302 1.08 4.15 1.89
CA PRO A 302 2.46 3.68 1.83
C PRO A 302 2.60 2.35 1.06
N ALA A 303 3.78 2.09 0.50
CA ALA A 303 4.05 0.89 -0.29
C ALA A 303 3.79 -0.44 0.46
N ARG A 304 3.83 -0.43 1.79
CA ARG A 304 3.49 -1.57 2.67
C ARG A 304 2.24 -1.33 3.53
N GLY A 305 1.44 -0.33 3.16
CA GLY A 305 0.23 0.04 3.91
C GLY A 305 0.54 0.42 5.36
N LEU A 306 -0.31 -0.05 6.26
CA LEU A 306 -0.19 0.17 7.71
C LEU A 306 0.28 -1.10 8.46
N SER A 307 1.03 -1.99 7.77
CA SER A 307 1.51 -3.24 8.36
C SER A 307 2.83 -3.09 9.13
N GLY A 308 3.30 -1.88 9.35
CA GLY A 308 4.54 -1.56 10.09
C GLY A 308 5.34 -0.46 9.39
N GLN A 309 6.60 -0.31 9.82
CA GLN A 309 7.48 0.80 9.42
C GLN A 309 8.29 0.51 8.14
N THR A 310 8.07 -0.62 7.51
CA THR A 310 8.84 -1.06 6.34
C THR A 310 8.74 -0.08 5.17
N TYR A 311 9.81 0.07 4.40
CA TYR A 311 9.96 1.12 3.39
C TYR A 311 9.75 2.52 3.97
N LYS A 312 10.02 2.69 5.28
CA LYS A 312 9.93 4.00 5.96
C LYS A 312 8.52 4.63 5.88
N GLY A 313 7.48 3.81 5.58
CA GLY A 313 6.13 4.32 5.32
C GLY A 313 6.04 5.31 4.16
N ALA A 314 6.99 5.28 3.23
CA ALA A 314 7.03 6.20 2.11
C ALA A 314 5.96 5.90 1.05
N ILE A 315 5.55 6.96 0.36
CA ILE A 315 4.61 6.90 -0.75
C ILE A 315 5.41 6.83 -2.05
N PHE A 316 5.18 5.77 -2.82
CA PHE A 316 5.81 5.50 -4.11
C PHE A 316 4.82 5.73 -5.26
N TRP A 317 5.22 5.47 -6.49
CA TRP A 317 4.38 5.49 -7.68
C TRP A 317 3.29 4.40 -7.70
N ASP A 318 3.40 3.45 -6.77
CA ASP A 318 2.38 2.44 -6.47
C ASP A 318 0.99 3.07 -6.31
N SER A 319 0.94 4.23 -5.66
CA SER A 319 -0.30 4.95 -5.41
C SER A 319 -1.00 5.35 -6.71
N GLU A 320 -0.27 5.88 -7.67
CA GLU A 320 -0.78 6.40 -8.93
C GLU A 320 -1.15 5.30 -9.92
N ILE A 321 -0.35 4.22 -9.96
CA ILE A 321 -0.44 3.22 -11.03
C ILE A 321 -1.20 1.96 -10.57
N PHE A 322 -1.15 1.58 -9.29
CA PHE A 322 -1.69 0.31 -8.82
C PHE A 322 -2.90 0.46 -7.88
N PHE A 323 -2.92 1.45 -6.97
CA PHE A 323 -4.05 1.62 -6.03
C PHE A 323 -5.13 2.53 -6.59
N PHE A 324 -4.73 3.63 -7.19
CA PHE A 324 -5.61 4.63 -7.78
C PHE A 324 -6.66 4.03 -8.72
N PRO A 325 -6.34 3.07 -9.63
CA PRO A 325 -7.35 2.50 -10.54
C PRO A 325 -8.54 1.88 -9.83
N MET A 326 -8.33 1.16 -8.72
CA MET A 326 -9.43 0.64 -7.91
C MET A 326 -10.28 1.77 -7.34
N PHE A 327 -9.64 2.73 -6.67
CA PHE A 327 -10.37 3.76 -5.94
C PHE A 327 -11.10 4.74 -6.85
N VAL A 328 -10.52 5.12 -7.98
CA VAL A 328 -11.21 6.06 -8.91
C VAL A 328 -12.50 5.46 -9.49
N HIS A 329 -12.56 4.13 -9.62
CA HIS A 329 -13.74 3.41 -10.12
C HIS A 329 -14.72 2.99 -9.02
N THR A 330 -14.29 2.91 -7.75
CA THR A 330 -15.15 2.43 -6.66
C THR A 330 -15.46 3.50 -5.62
N GLN A 331 -14.48 4.30 -5.25
CA GLN A 331 -14.51 5.31 -4.19
C GLN A 331 -13.70 6.55 -4.62
N PRO A 332 -14.22 7.37 -5.56
CA PRO A 332 -13.48 8.52 -6.10
C PRO A 332 -12.98 9.51 -5.05
N GLU A 333 -13.65 9.60 -3.90
CA GLU A 333 -13.21 10.40 -2.76
C GLU A 333 -11.86 9.93 -2.19
N ILE A 334 -11.59 8.62 -2.16
CA ILE A 334 -10.29 8.08 -1.76
C ILE A 334 -9.24 8.38 -2.83
N ALA A 335 -9.56 8.13 -4.11
CA ALA A 335 -8.68 8.47 -5.22
C ALA A 335 -8.29 9.97 -5.19
N ARG A 336 -9.25 10.85 -4.85
CA ARG A 336 -9.03 12.29 -4.67
C ARG A 336 -8.05 12.56 -3.52
N ALA A 337 -8.18 11.89 -2.36
CA ALA A 337 -7.27 12.04 -1.21
C ALA A 337 -5.82 11.65 -1.59
N LEU A 338 -5.64 10.52 -2.30
CA LEU A 338 -4.32 10.09 -2.78
C LEU A 338 -3.66 11.16 -3.67
N LEU A 339 -4.42 11.77 -4.57
CA LEU A 339 -3.92 12.82 -5.46
C LEU A 339 -3.76 14.17 -4.76
N ARG A 340 -4.60 14.48 -3.74
CA ARG A 340 -4.44 15.65 -2.91
C ARG A 340 -3.12 15.66 -2.17
N TYR A 341 -2.68 14.49 -1.65
CA TYR A 341 -1.34 14.32 -1.10
C TYR A 341 -0.26 14.81 -2.08
N ARG A 342 -0.36 14.45 -3.37
CA ARG A 342 0.62 14.89 -4.39
C ARG A 342 0.54 16.39 -4.66
N ILE A 343 -0.65 16.99 -4.60
CA ILE A 343 -0.82 18.44 -4.73
C ILE A 343 -0.18 19.15 -3.55
N ASP A 344 -0.43 18.70 -2.33
CA ASP A 344 0.07 19.31 -1.09
C ASP A 344 1.59 19.11 -0.92
N THR A 345 2.15 18.07 -1.52
CA THR A 345 3.61 17.79 -1.51
C THR A 345 4.37 18.43 -2.68
N LEU A 346 3.74 19.19 -3.55
CA LEU A 346 4.38 19.94 -4.64
C LEU A 346 5.56 20.81 -4.17
N PRO A 347 5.51 21.52 -3.02
CA PRO A 347 6.66 22.30 -2.53
C PRO A 347 7.94 21.48 -2.36
N GLY A 348 7.83 20.23 -1.88
CA GLY A 348 8.94 19.29 -1.77
C GLY A 348 9.53 18.93 -3.13
N ALA A 349 8.68 18.66 -4.13
CA ALA A 349 9.11 18.36 -5.49
C ALA A 349 9.80 19.54 -6.17
N LEU A 350 9.30 20.77 -5.95
CA LEU A 350 9.95 21.99 -6.44
C LEU A 350 11.30 22.23 -5.77
N LYS A 351 11.41 21.94 -4.47
CA LYS A 351 12.68 22.01 -3.73
C LYS A 351 13.68 21.01 -4.29
N LYS A 352 13.30 19.74 -4.45
CA LYS A 352 14.15 18.69 -5.00
C LYS A 352 14.64 19.05 -6.40
N ALA A 353 13.77 19.54 -7.29
CA ALA A 353 14.18 19.96 -8.64
C ALA A 353 15.29 21.02 -8.58
N ARG A 354 15.15 22.05 -7.72
CA ARG A 354 16.18 23.09 -7.55
C ARG A 354 17.50 22.56 -7.00
N GLU A 355 17.45 21.64 -6.05
CA GLU A 355 18.66 20.99 -5.48
C GLU A 355 19.45 20.23 -6.55
N TYR A 356 18.75 19.67 -7.55
CA TYR A 356 19.35 18.99 -8.71
C TYR A 356 19.65 19.92 -9.89
N GLY A 357 19.43 21.25 -9.75
CA GLY A 357 19.69 22.23 -10.81
C GLY A 357 18.63 22.28 -11.90
N TYR A 358 17.42 21.74 -11.64
CA TYR A 358 16.29 21.75 -12.57
C TYR A 358 15.21 22.74 -12.16
N ARG A 359 14.33 23.06 -13.11
CA ARG A 359 13.11 23.84 -12.92
C ARG A 359 11.91 22.88 -12.80
N GLY A 360 10.80 23.36 -12.24
CA GLY A 360 9.57 22.59 -12.13
C GLY A 360 9.57 21.60 -10.98
N ALA A 361 8.78 20.53 -11.07
CA ALA A 361 8.54 19.57 -9.99
C ALA A 361 9.19 18.21 -10.27
N PHE A 362 10.21 17.87 -9.50
CA PHE A 362 10.83 16.54 -9.43
C PHE A 362 10.37 15.83 -8.18
N TYR A 363 9.32 15.03 -8.28
CA TYR A 363 8.78 14.31 -7.14
C TYR A 363 9.74 13.25 -6.59
N ALA A 364 9.66 13.04 -5.27
CA ALA A 364 10.48 12.08 -4.56
C ALA A 364 10.18 10.64 -5.00
N TRP A 365 11.20 9.80 -5.03
CA TRP A 365 11.07 8.36 -5.19
C TRP A 365 10.38 7.74 -3.97
N GLU A 366 10.91 7.98 -2.77
CA GLU A 366 10.31 7.66 -1.48
C GLU A 366 9.72 8.94 -0.88
N SER A 367 8.49 9.31 -1.28
CA SER A 367 7.86 10.52 -0.79
C SER A 367 7.42 10.35 0.67
N GLN A 368 7.88 11.24 1.53
CA GLN A 368 7.48 11.34 2.92
C GLN A 368 6.78 12.68 3.18
N GLU A 369 6.57 13.00 4.46
CA GLU A 369 5.90 14.21 4.87
C GLU A 369 6.42 15.48 4.17
N GLY A 370 5.51 16.33 3.72
CA GLY A 370 5.86 17.54 2.96
C GLY A 370 6.48 17.28 1.58
N GLY A 371 6.48 16.02 1.10
CA GLY A 371 7.10 15.61 -0.16
C GLY A 371 8.63 15.49 -0.08
N ALA A 372 9.17 15.36 1.12
CA ALA A 372 10.60 15.13 1.31
C ALA A 372 11.03 13.79 0.71
N GLU A 373 12.26 13.74 0.16
CA GLU A 373 12.86 12.52 -0.33
C GLU A 373 13.39 11.66 0.82
N GLY A 374 12.74 10.52 1.08
CA GLY A 374 13.14 9.55 2.09
C GLY A 374 14.18 8.54 1.61
N CYS A 375 14.38 8.44 0.30
CA CYS A 375 15.36 7.52 -0.28
C CYS A 375 16.78 8.00 -0.02
N THR A 376 17.60 7.11 0.52
CA THR A 376 19.02 7.37 0.76
C THR A 376 19.85 7.15 -0.51
N ASP A 377 21.10 7.63 -0.50
CA ASP A 377 22.05 7.37 -1.58
C ASP A 377 22.52 5.91 -1.61
N PHE A 378 22.33 5.19 -0.53
CA PHE A 378 22.80 3.82 -0.33
C PHE A 378 21.65 2.97 0.19
N ASN A 379 20.82 2.45 -0.73
CA ASN A 379 19.60 1.69 -0.38
C ASN A 379 19.82 0.19 -0.25
N VAL A 380 20.98 -0.30 -0.64
CA VAL A 380 21.34 -1.72 -0.60
C VAL A 380 22.60 -1.91 0.21
N VAL A 381 22.66 -2.98 1.00
CA VAL A 381 23.87 -3.42 1.68
C VAL A 381 24.38 -4.66 0.97
N ASP A 382 25.65 -4.65 0.58
CA ASP A 382 26.33 -5.81 -0.01
C ASP A 382 26.45 -6.94 1.01
N VAL A 383 25.98 -8.12 0.64
CA VAL A 383 25.85 -9.27 1.56
C VAL A 383 27.20 -9.90 1.94
N PHE A 384 28.28 -9.62 1.22
CA PHE A 384 29.62 -10.17 1.49
C PHE A 384 30.47 -9.20 2.28
N THR A 385 30.43 -7.92 1.92
CA THR A 385 31.28 -6.90 2.53
C THR A 385 30.61 -6.14 3.66
N HIS A 386 29.28 -6.27 3.81
CA HIS A 386 28.42 -5.51 4.73
C HIS A 386 28.56 -3.99 4.55
N ARG A 387 28.93 -3.54 3.35
CA ARG A 387 29.05 -2.12 3.02
C ARG A 387 27.83 -1.64 2.25
N PRO A 388 27.38 -0.39 2.50
CA PRO A 388 26.35 0.23 1.70
C PRO A 388 26.78 0.36 0.23
N VAL A 389 25.87 -0.02 -0.68
CA VAL A 389 26.07 0.11 -2.14
C VAL A 389 25.32 1.34 -2.62
N ARG A 390 25.99 2.18 -3.42
CA ARG A 390 25.36 3.35 -4.04
C ARG A 390 24.29 2.89 -5.03
N THR A 391 23.08 3.43 -4.87
CA THR A 391 21.96 3.27 -5.81
C THR A 391 21.51 4.63 -6.30
N TYR A 392 20.82 4.68 -7.45
CA TYR A 392 20.46 5.93 -8.09
C TYR A 392 18.95 6.16 -8.16
N PHE A 393 18.15 5.42 -7.39
CA PHE A 393 16.69 5.50 -7.44
C PHE A 393 16.17 6.91 -7.20
N ARG A 394 16.60 7.56 -6.12
CA ARG A 394 16.21 8.94 -5.78
C ARG A 394 16.59 9.97 -6.85
N ASP A 395 17.68 9.70 -7.60
CA ASP A 395 18.28 10.67 -8.53
C ASP A 395 17.74 10.53 -9.94
N LYS A 396 17.39 9.30 -10.36
CA LYS A 396 17.22 8.94 -11.77
C LYS A 396 15.85 8.37 -12.12
N GLN A 397 15.01 7.98 -11.14
CA GLN A 397 13.63 7.56 -11.41
C GLN A 397 12.74 8.78 -11.63
N ILE A 398 12.91 9.43 -12.77
CA ILE A 398 12.20 10.68 -13.09
C ILE A 398 10.76 10.44 -13.56
N HIS A 399 10.39 9.22 -13.92
CA HIS A 399 9.04 8.89 -14.37
C HIS A 399 7.97 9.17 -13.34
N ILE A 400 8.32 9.19 -12.03
CA ILE A 400 7.39 9.48 -10.92
C ILE A 400 6.58 10.76 -11.14
N SER A 401 7.23 11.84 -11.61
CA SER A 401 6.53 13.09 -11.93
C SER A 401 5.51 12.91 -13.07
N GLY A 402 5.78 12.01 -14.02
CA GLY A 402 4.88 11.64 -15.11
C GLY A 402 3.72 10.76 -14.63
N ASP A 403 4.00 9.82 -13.73
CA ASP A 403 2.99 8.91 -13.15
C ASP A 403 1.93 9.71 -12.38
N ILE A 404 2.35 10.76 -11.66
CA ILE A 404 1.45 11.68 -10.95
C ILE A 404 0.59 12.48 -11.95
N ALA A 405 1.19 13.00 -13.02
CA ALA A 405 0.44 13.69 -14.06
C ALA A 405 -0.55 12.75 -14.76
N TYR A 406 -0.18 11.48 -14.97
CA TYR A 406 -1.05 10.43 -15.51
C TYR A 406 -2.26 10.17 -14.62
N ALA A 407 -2.07 10.03 -13.31
CA ALA A 407 -3.17 9.79 -12.38
C ALA A 407 -4.10 11.00 -12.24
N LEU A 408 -3.57 12.23 -12.19
CA LEU A 408 -4.36 13.47 -12.18
C LEU A 408 -5.23 13.61 -13.45
N ARG A 409 -4.67 13.28 -14.61
CA ARG A 409 -5.39 13.27 -15.87
C ARG A 409 -6.45 12.16 -15.90
N SER A 410 -6.10 10.95 -15.47
CA SER A 410 -7.03 9.81 -15.42
C SER A 410 -8.20 10.08 -14.48
N PHE A 411 -7.98 10.78 -13.35
CA PHE A 411 -9.06 11.17 -12.46
C PHE A 411 -10.10 12.02 -13.20
N TYR A 412 -9.65 13.03 -13.94
CA TYR A 412 -10.55 13.85 -14.75
C TYR A 412 -11.26 13.04 -15.85
N ASP A 413 -10.51 12.20 -16.58
CA ASP A 413 -11.06 11.43 -17.71
C ASP A 413 -12.13 10.42 -17.26
N ILE A 414 -12.00 9.84 -16.04
CA ILE A 414 -12.93 8.84 -15.50
C ILE A 414 -14.12 9.52 -14.81
N THR A 415 -13.86 10.54 -13.99
CA THR A 415 -14.91 11.16 -13.16
C THR A 415 -15.64 12.31 -13.86
N GLY A 416 -15.01 12.99 -14.81
CA GLY A 416 -15.46 14.25 -15.37
C GLY A 416 -15.28 15.44 -14.41
N ASP A 417 -14.77 15.21 -13.19
CA ASP A 417 -14.56 16.23 -12.18
C ASP A 417 -13.24 16.97 -12.37
N ARG A 418 -13.32 18.25 -12.74
CA ARG A 418 -12.16 19.13 -12.90
C ARG A 418 -11.84 19.96 -11.65
N SER A 419 -12.58 19.79 -10.55
CA SER A 419 -12.36 20.57 -9.33
C SER A 419 -10.96 20.32 -8.77
N LEU A 420 -10.51 19.07 -8.76
CA LEU A 420 -9.17 18.70 -8.31
C LEU A 420 -8.06 19.36 -9.15
N LEU A 421 -8.26 19.49 -10.47
CA LEU A 421 -7.34 20.22 -11.34
C LEU A 421 -7.28 21.72 -10.97
N LYS A 422 -8.43 22.34 -10.66
CA LYS A 422 -8.49 23.75 -10.21
C LYS A 422 -7.83 23.95 -8.85
N GLU A 423 -7.95 22.98 -7.95
CA GLU A 423 -7.43 23.04 -6.58
C GLU A 423 -5.91 22.76 -6.48
N GLY A 424 -5.24 22.64 -7.60
CA GLY A 424 -3.78 22.50 -7.67
C GLY A 424 -3.29 21.44 -8.66
N GLY A 425 -4.11 20.49 -9.08
CA GLY A 425 -3.72 19.43 -10.02
C GLY A 425 -3.18 19.98 -11.35
N ALA A 426 -3.80 21.03 -11.90
CA ALA A 426 -3.30 21.69 -13.13
C ALA A 426 -1.90 22.29 -12.91
N ARG A 427 -1.64 22.90 -11.75
CA ARG A 427 -0.31 23.41 -11.37
C ARG A 427 0.70 22.27 -11.30
N VAL A 428 0.35 21.14 -10.67
CA VAL A 428 1.22 19.96 -10.60
C VAL A 428 1.61 19.47 -11.99
N ILE A 429 0.61 19.29 -12.89
CA ILE A 429 0.88 18.85 -14.27
C ILE A 429 1.82 19.83 -15.00
N LEU A 430 1.57 21.14 -14.88
CA LEU A 430 2.43 22.17 -15.50
C LEU A 430 3.85 22.17 -14.94
N GLU A 431 4.01 22.05 -13.63
CA GLU A 431 5.35 22.02 -13.01
C GLU A 431 6.10 20.71 -13.30
N CYS A 432 5.43 19.55 -13.39
CA CYS A 432 6.04 18.32 -13.88
C CYS A 432 6.48 18.46 -15.35
N ALA A 433 5.65 19.05 -16.19
CA ALA A 433 6.01 19.31 -17.58
C ALA A 433 7.22 20.26 -17.71
N ARG A 434 7.30 21.31 -16.88
CA ARG A 434 8.45 22.22 -16.77
C ARG A 434 9.73 21.50 -16.34
N PHE A 435 9.61 20.56 -15.39
CA PHE A 435 10.75 19.75 -14.95
C PHE A 435 11.32 18.96 -16.13
N TYR A 436 10.49 18.28 -16.88
CA TYR A 436 10.93 17.53 -18.06
C TYR A 436 11.52 18.42 -19.16
N LEU A 437 10.98 19.63 -19.37
CA LEU A 437 11.61 20.60 -20.28
C LEU A 437 13.02 20.99 -19.83
N SER A 438 13.24 21.17 -18.54
CA SER A 438 14.55 21.52 -17.99
C SER A 438 15.54 20.35 -17.99
N ARG A 439 15.01 19.10 -18.03
CA ARG A 439 15.78 17.83 -18.02
C ARG A 439 16.12 17.34 -19.43
N ALA A 440 15.40 17.82 -20.43
CA ALA A 440 15.52 17.42 -21.82
C ALA A 440 16.89 17.80 -22.41
N SER A 441 17.50 16.91 -23.17
CA SER A 441 18.75 17.13 -23.91
C SER A 441 18.47 17.16 -25.41
N ALA A 442 18.68 18.30 -26.05
CA ALA A 442 18.57 18.38 -27.50
C ALA A 442 19.81 17.72 -28.15
N ARG A 443 19.61 16.93 -29.19
CA ARG A 443 20.69 16.37 -29.99
C ARG A 443 21.40 17.46 -30.82
N LEU A 444 22.60 17.20 -31.19
CA LEU A 444 23.41 18.16 -31.99
C LEU A 444 22.79 18.45 -33.36
N ASP A 445 22.07 17.49 -33.96
CA ASP A 445 21.32 17.68 -35.21
C ASP A 445 20.06 18.54 -35.02
N GLY A 446 19.62 18.73 -33.75
CA GLY A 446 18.48 19.55 -33.38
C GLY A 446 17.12 18.93 -33.71
N GLU A 447 17.02 17.69 -34.18
CA GLU A 447 15.78 17.04 -34.59
C GLU A 447 15.07 16.31 -33.46
N GLU A 448 15.81 15.64 -32.59
CA GLU A 448 15.28 14.84 -31.50
C GLU A 448 15.70 15.36 -30.12
N ILE A 449 14.93 14.91 -29.10
CA ILE A 449 15.19 15.16 -27.69
C ILE A 449 15.39 13.82 -27.00
N ASP A 450 16.51 13.70 -26.29
CA ASP A 450 16.88 12.56 -25.46
C ASP A 450 16.66 12.86 -23.98
N PHE A 451 16.31 11.80 -23.23
CA PHE A 451 16.34 11.77 -21.77
C PHE A 451 17.40 10.76 -21.32
N ALA A 452 18.58 11.28 -21.05
CA ALA A 452 19.74 10.47 -20.66
C ALA A 452 19.85 10.32 -19.14
N ASP A 453 20.57 9.28 -18.68
CA ASP A 453 20.90 9.05 -17.29
C ASP A 453 19.64 8.94 -16.41
N VAL A 454 18.74 8.04 -16.79
CA VAL A 454 17.47 7.73 -16.12
C VAL A 454 17.41 6.28 -15.66
N ILE A 455 16.47 5.96 -14.78
CA ILE A 455 16.08 4.60 -14.42
C ILE A 455 14.59 4.49 -14.75
N GLY A 456 14.20 3.45 -15.48
CA GLY A 456 12.81 3.09 -15.74
C GLY A 456 12.20 2.30 -14.59
N PRO A 457 11.00 1.70 -14.79
CA PRO A 457 10.44 0.75 -13.85
C PRO A 457 11.36 -0.44 -13.53
N ASP A 458 12.12 -0.92 -14.50
CA ASP A 458 13.15 -1.92 -14.29
C ASP A 458 14.35 -1.32 -13.54
N GLU A 459 14.52 -1.73 -12.30
CA GLU A 459 15.57 -1.22 -11.41
C GLU A 459 16.92 -1.94 -11.56
N TYR A 460 17.02 -2.99 -12.38
CA TYR A 460 18.30 -3.66 -12.61
C TYR A 460 19.22 -2.85 -13.53
N HIS A 461 18.63 -2.08 -14.45
CA HIS A 461 19.39 -1.25 -15.40
C HIS A 461 19.33 0.22 -14.99
N GLU A 462 20.29 0.61 -14.16
CA GLU A 462 20.45 2.00 -13.73
C GLU A 462 21.16 2.84 -14.79
N ARG A 463 20.84 4.16 -14.82
CA ARG A 463 21.57 5.18 -15.60
C ARG A 463 21.54 4.96 -17.12
N VAL A 464 20.40 4.54 -17.64
CA VAL A 464 20.17 4.31 -19.06
C VAL A 464 19.73 5.58 -19.81
N THR A 465 19.69 5.52 -21.14
CA THR A 465 19.23 6.64 -21.98
C THR A 465 17.98 6.21 -22.74
N ASN A 466 16.98 7.11 -22.81
CA ASN A 466 15.74 6.92 -23.55
C ASN A 466 14.97 5.64 -23.15
N ASN A 467 14.79 5.41 -21.83
CA ASN A 467 13.91 4.35 -21.38
C ASN A 467 12.51 4.56 -21.96
N ALA A 468 11.96 3.53 -22.59
CA ALA A 468 10.70 3.58 -23.35
C ALA A 468 9.51 4.00 -22.48
N PHE A 469 9.38 3.44 -21.27
CA PHE A 469 8.34 3.80 -20.32
C PHE A 469 8.46 5.26 -19.89
N THR A 470 9.65 5.69 -19.45
CA THR A 470 9.93 7.06 -19.01
C THR A 470 9.60 8.07 -20.11
N ASN A 471 10.07 7.84 -21.34
CA ASN A 471 9.81 8.75 -22.46
C ASN A 471 8.31 8.85 -22.79
N ARG A 472 7.56 7.76 -22.69
CA ARG A 472 6.10 7.77 -22.91
C ARG A 472 5.34 8.51 -21.81
N MET A 473 5.76 8.34 -20.55
CA MET A 473 5.20 9.11 -19.43
C MET A 473 5.48 10.61 -19.55
N ILE A 474 6.68 10.98 -19.98
CA ILE A 474 7.02 12.38 -20.28
C ILE A 474 6.12 12.93 -21.39
N ARG A 475 5.96 12.19 -22.48
CA ARG A 475 5.06 12.56 -23.57
C ARG A 475 3.64 12.78 -23.07
N HIS A 476 3.11 11.84 -22.27
CA HIS A 476 1.77 11.94 -21.69
C HIS A 476 1.62 13.15 -20.76
N CYS A 477 2.63 13.44 -19.93
CA CYS A 477 2.66 14.63 -19.08
C CYS A 477 2.59 15.92 -19.92
N TRP A 478 3.33 16.03 -21.03
CA TRP A 478 3.31 17.18 -21.92
C TRP A 478 1.98 17.28 -22.68
N GLU A 479 1.44 16.17 -23.17
CA GLU A 479 0.10 16.11 -23.78
C GLU A 479 -0.97 16.59 -22.80
N SER A 480 -0.89 16.13 -21.54
CA SER A 480 -1.82 16.53 -20.47
C SER A 480 -1.74 18.02 -20.13
N ALA A 481 -0.52 18.58 -20.06
CA ALA A 481 -0.32 20.00 -19.83
C ALA A 481 -0.93 20.85 -20.96
N LEU A 482 -0.74 20.48 -22.21
CA LEU A 482 -1.34 21.20 -23.36
C LEU A 482 -2.86 21.06 -23.40
N LEU A 483 -3.40 19.90 -23.02
CA LEU A 483 -4.83 19.65 -22.99
C LEU A 483 -5.57 20.48 -21.93
N LEU A 484 -4.90 20.98 -20.88
CA LEU A 484 -5.55 21.86 -19.87
C LEU A 484 -6.24 23.06 -20.51
N LYS A 485 -5.72 23.58 -21.63
CA LYS A 485 -6.33 24.68 -22.36
C LYS A 485 -7.75 24.30 -22.88
N GLU A 486 -7.92 23.07 -23.33
CA GLU A 486 -9.21 22.56 -23.82
C GLU A 486 -10.12 22.22 -22.65
N ILE A 487 -9.62 21.58 -21.59
CA ILE A 487 -10.37 21.26 -20.37
C ILE A 487 -10.98 22.53 -19.75
N PHE A 488 -10.26 23.65 -19.81
CA PHE A 488 -10.69 24.94 -19.27
C PHE A 488 -11.11 25.95 -20.34
N ALA A 489 -11.58 25.50 -21.51
CA ALA A 489 -12.05 26.37 -22.58
C ALA A 489 -13.22 27.28 -22.15
N ASP A 490 -14.06 26.87 -21.22
CA ASP A 490 -15.15 27.63 -20.61
C ASP A 490 -14.71 28.51 -19.41
N ALA A 491 -13.45 28.39 -18.95
CA ALA A 491 -12.86 29.19 -17.89
C ALA A 491 -11.48 29.77 -18.31
N PRO A 492 -11.39 30.46 -19.47
CA PRO A 492 -10.11 30.85 -20.06
C PRO A 492 -9.37 31.88 -19.21
N ASP A 493 -10.09 32.74 -18.48
CA ASP A 493 -9.46 33.76 -17.61
C ASP A 493 -8.78 33.11 -16.38
N TRP A 494 -9.41 32.09 -15.80
CA TRP A 494 -8.79 31.32 -14.73
C TRP A 494 -7.51 30.64 -15.20
N PHE A 495 -7.55 29.98 -16.35
CA PHE A 495 -6.38 29.28 -16.91
C PHE A 495 -5.25 30.26 -17.28
N ARG A 496 -5.60 31.41 -17.87
CA ARG A 496 -4.64 32.47 -18.17
C ARG A 496 -4.00 33.02 -16.89
N ALA A 497 -4.79 33.25 -15.84
CA ALA A 497 -4.28 33.70 -14.55
C ALA A 497 -3.28 32.70 -13.94
N LEU A 498 -3.56 31.39 -14.03
CA LEU A 498 -2.64 30.34 -13.60
C LEU A 498 -1.33 30.38 -14.37
N LEU A 499 -1.37 30.49 -15.71
CA LEU A 499 -0.17 30.58 -16.55
C LEU A 499 0.65 31.85 -16.25
N CYS A 500 0.00 32.99 -16.00
CA CYS A 500 0.67 34.23 -15.59
C CYS A 500 1.33 34.09 -14.20
N GLU A 501 0.63 33.52 -13.22
CA GLU A 501 1.17 33.28 -11.90
C GLU A 501 2.43 32.41 -11.94
N LEU A 502 2.43 31.40 -12.81
CA LEU A 502 3.57 30.47 -12.99
C LEU A 502 4.67 31.02 -13.89
N ASP A 503 4.52 32.18 -14.51
CA ASP A 503 5.41 32.67 -15.60
C ASP A 503 5.65 31.57 -16.66
N TYR A 504 4.52 31.01 -17.18
CA TYR A 504 4.57 29.78 -18.00
C TYR A 504 4.57 30.04 -19.51
N GLU A 505 4.49 31.28 -19.96
CA GLU A 505 4.33 31.61 -21.38
C GLU A 505 5.45 31.07 -22.26
N LYS A 506 6.70 31.24 -21.82
CA LYS A 506 7.88 30.72 -22.52
C LYS A 506 7.92 29.18 -22.52
N ASP A 507 7.61 28.57 -21.36
CA ASP A 507 7.59 27.12 -21.22
C ASP A 507 6.47 26.52 -22.09
N TRP A 508 5.31 27.17 -22.20
CA TRP A 508 4.22 26.75 -23.08
C TRP A 508 4.65 26.69 -24.55
N ALA A 509 5.34 27.74 -25.03
CA ALA A 509 5.85 27.79 -26.40
C ALA A 509 6.92 26.73 -26.66
N LEU A 510 7.79 26.48 -25.68
CA LEU A 510 8.80 25.42 -25.76
C LEU A 510 8.17 24.03 -25.75
N LEU A 511 7.18 23.78 -24.87
CA LEU A 511 6.48 22.51 -24.74
C LEU A 511 5.82 22.10 -26.07
N THR A 512 5.13 23.05 -26.70
CA THR A 512 4.46 22.82 -28.00
C THR A 512 5.44 22.42 -29.11
N LYS A 513 6.67 22.99 -29.08
CA LYS A 513 7.72 22.67 -30.04
C LYS A 513 8.47 21.38 -29.70
N ALA A 514 8.60 21.07 -28.41
CA ALA A 514 9.40 19.94 -27.90
C ALA A 514 8.64 18.61 -28.02
N LEU A 515 7.31 18.61 -27.78
CA LEU A 515 6.50 17.40 -27.75
C LEU A 515 6.70 16.48 -28.97
N PRO A 516 6.62 16.94 -30.23
CA PRO A 516 6.82 16.06 -31.39
C PRO A 516 8.26 15.56 -31.55
N ARG A 517 9.21 16.13 -30.81
CA ARG A 517 10.63 15.83 -30.89
C ARG A 517 11.11 14.79 -29.87
N ILE A 518 10.26 14.36 -28.94
CA ILE A 518 10.59 13.26 -28.02
C ILE A 518 10.89 12.03 -28.87
N ARG A 519 12.09 11.49 -28.69
CA ARG A 519 12.54 10.33 -29.44
C ARG A 519 11.67 9.11 -29.16
N PRO A 520 11.08 8.49 -30.18
CA PRO A 520 10.35 7.23 -30.00
C PRO A 520 11.33 6.09 -29.69
N PRO A 521 10.91 5.06 -28.94
CA PRO A 521 11.74 3.87 -28.73
C PRO A 521 12.02 3.19 -30.08
N ARG A 522 13.22 2.63 -30.22
CA ARG A 522 13.53 1.79 -31.38
C ARG A 522 12.66 0.54 -31.37
N ALA A 523 12.36 0.03 -32.55
CA ALA A 523 11.60 -1.21 -32.70
C ALA A 523 12.28 -2.17 -33.70
N ARG A 524 12.27 -3.46 -33.38
CA ARG A 524 12.72 -4.53 -34.29
C ARG A 524 11.65 -5.60 -34.31
N ASP A 525 11.08 -5.90 -35.48
CA ASP A 525 10.01 -6.88 -35.65
C ASP A 525 8.79 -6.64 -34.72
N GLY A 526 8.49 -5.35 -34.45
CA GLY A 526 7.41 -4.94 -33.56
C GLY A 526 7.76 -4.95 -32.05
N ILE A 527 8.93 -5.43 -31.66
CA ILE A 527 9.45 -5.44 -30.29
C ILE A 527 10.13 -4.08 -30.04
N LEU A 528 9.74 -3.39 -28.99
CA LEU A 528 10.36 -2.16 -28.56
C LEU A 528 11.67 -2.42 -27.81
N GLU A 529 12.69 -1.60 -28.07
CA GLU A 529 13.90 -1.56 -27.24
C GLU A 529 13.58 -0.86 -25.91
N GLN A 530 13.91 -1.49 -24.79
CA GLN A 530 13.59 -0.93 -23.46
C GLN A 530 14.30 0.41 -23.22
N PHE A 531 15.56 0.52 -23.63
CA PHE A 531 16.37 1.73 -23.62
C PHE A 531 17.46 1.63 -24.66
N ASP A 532 18.10 2.74 -25.00
CA ASP A 532 19.18 2.75 -26.02
C ASP A 532 20.31 1.80 -25.65
N GLY A 533 20.51 0.76 -26.46
CA GLY A 533 21.57 -0.24 -26.28
C GLY A 533 21.16 -1.52 -25.57
N TYR A 534 19.90 -1.66 -25.14
CA TYR A 534 19.41 -2.87 -24.45
C TYR A 534 19.68 -4.16 -25.24
N TRP A 535 19.48 -4.16 -26.56
CA TRP A 535 19.75 -5.34 -27.39
C TRP A 535 21.24 -5.69 -27.56
N GLY A 536 22.15 -4.81 -27.12
CA GLY A 536 23.58 -5.10 -27.05
C GLY A 536 24.02 -5.83 -25.79
N LEU A 537 23.12 -5.97 -24.80
CA LEU A 537 23.39 -6.70 -23.57
C LEU A 537 23.30 -8.22 -23.80
N GLU A 538 23.91 -8.99 -22.90
CA GLU A 538 23.88 -10.45 -22.95
C GLU A 538 22.43 -10.97 -22.91
N ASP A 539 22.02 -11.70 -23.95
CA ASP A 539 20.74 -12.39 -24.00
C ASP A 539 20.88 -13.80 -23.41
N CYS A 540 20.48 -13.96 -22.15
CA CYS A 540 20.54 -15.22 -21.44
C CYS A 540 19.25 -15.48 -20.66
N GLY A 541 19.04 -16.74 -20.22
CA GLY A 541 17.88 -17.10 -19.40
C GLY A 541 18.05 -16.73 -17.92
N LEU A 542 16.93 -16.59 -17.20
CA LEU A 542 16.89 -16.32 -15.76
C LEU A 542 17.74 -17.30 -14.94
N GLU A 543 17.74 -18.60 -15.28
CA GLU A 543 18.49 -19.62 -14.56
C GLU A 543 19.99 -19.44 -14.71
N VAL A 544 20.45 -18.88 -15.84
CA VAL A 544 21.87 -18.54 -16.02
C VAL A 544 22.27 -17.44 -15.04
N VAL A 545 21.46 -16.39 -14.90
CA VAL A 545 21.72 -15.27 -14.00
C VAL A 545 21.63 -15.74 -12.54
N ARG A 546 20.62 -16.56 -12.20
CA ARG A 546 20.53 -17.18 -10.85
C ARG A 546 21.75 -18.01 -10.50
N GLY A 547 22.28 -18.75 -11.48
CA GLY A 547 23.50 -19.56 -11.29
C GLY A 547 24.78 -18.74 -11.03
N ARG A 548 24.75 -17.43 -11.23
CA ARG A 548 25.85 -16.51 -10.93
C ARG A 548 25.82 -16.00 -9.49
N LEU A 549 24.69 -16.15 -8.79
CA LEU A 549 24.56 -15.73 -7.39
C LEU A 549 25.42 -16.61 -6.49
N MET A 550 26.18 -15.99 -5.63
CA MET A 550 26.92 -16.65 -4.57
C MET A 550 26.13 -16.68 -3.24
N ASP A 551 25.23 -15.72 -3.05
CA ASP A 551 24.24 -15.67 -1.97
C ASP A 551 22.85 -15.34 -2.54
N PRO A 552 21.78 -16.06 -2.18
CA PRO A 552 20.44 -15.79 -2.71
C PRO A 552 19.88 -14.41 -2.33
N ARG A 553 20.49 -13.71 -1.37
CA ARG A 553 20.10 -12.36 -0.95
C ARG A 553 20.82 -11.26 -1.75
N GLU A 554 21.76 -11.59 -2.63
CA GLU A 554 22.43 -10.58 -3.46
C GLU A 554 21.44 -9.68 -4.19
N TYR A 555 21.78 -8.41 -4.31
CA TYR A 555 21.08 -7.49 -5.21
C TYR A 555 21.55 -7.71 -6.65
N TRP A 556 20.60 -7.95 -7.56
CA TRP A 556 20.93 -8.30 -8.95
C TRP A 556 21.22 -7.11 -9.84
N GLY A 557 20.79 -5.91 -9.43
CA GLY A 557 20.86 -4.69 -10.26
C GLY A 557 22.10 -3.83 -10.01
N GLY A 558 22.16 -2.74 -10.78
CA GLY A 558 23.28 -1.79 -10.73
C GLY A 558 24.58 -2.30 -11.35
N ASP A 559 25.62 -1.49 -11.25
CA ASP A 559 26.91 -1.75 -11.89
C ASP A 559 27.63 -3.04 -11.43
N HIS A 560 27.28 -3.54 -10.26
CA HIS A 560 27.89 -4.74 -9.65
C HIS A 560 26.94 -5.94 -9.61
N GLY A 561 25.69 -5.78 -10.02
CA GLY A 561 24.70 -6.84 -9.99
C GLY A 561 24.82 -7.81 -11.16
N VAL A 562 24.46 -9.07 -10.92
CA VAL A 562 24.57 -10.15 -11.93
C VAL A 562 23.65 -9.95 -13.15
N ALA A 563 22.62 -9.13 -13.04
CA ALA A 563 21.67 -8.82 -14.11
C ALA A 563 22.01 -7.55 -14.91
N GLY A 564 22.77 -6.60 -14.37
CA GLY A 564 22.99 -5.28 -14.97
C GLY A 564 23.64 -5.27 -16.35
N THR A 565 24.33 -6.35 -16.75
CA THR A 565 24.94 -6.53 -18.07
C THR A 565 24.18 -7.48 -19.00
N THR A 566 22.99 -7.93 -18.57
CA THR A 566 22.16 -8.90 -19.30
C THR A 566 20.83 -8.27 -19.69
N GLN A 567 20.04 -8.96 -20.52
CA GLN A 567 18.67 -8.55 -20.85
C GLN A 567 17.63 -9.00 -19.79
N ILE A 568 18.07 -9.51 -18.65
CA ILE A 568 17.18 -9.88 -17.54
C ILE A 568 16.78 -8.63 -16.77
N ILE A 569 15.47 -8.45 -16.60
CA ILE A 569 14.86 -7.31 -15.91
C ILE A 569 14.19 -7.74 -14.60
N LYS A 570 14.16 -6.85 -13.62
CA LYS A 570 13.53 -7.08 -12.32
C LYS A 570 12.01 -7.22 -12.43
N GLN A 571 11.40 -6.32 -13.19
CA GLN A 571 9.95 -6.15 -13.26
C GLN A 571 9.53 -5.55 -14.60
N ALA A 572 8.21 -5.52 -14.86
CA ALA A 572 7.63 -4.97 -16.07
C ALA A 572 8.09 -3.53 -16.33
N ASP A 573 8.62 -3.26 -17.53
CA ASP A 573 9.01 -1.94 -18.03
C ASP A 573 8.27 -1.68 -19.36
N VAL A 574 8.73 -2.22 -20.50
CA VAL A 574 7.99 -2.12 -21.76
C VAL A 574 6.59 -2.72 -21.66
N ILE A 575 6.42 -3.77 -20.86
CA ILE A 575 5.09 -4.37 -20.65
C ILE A 575 4.20 -3.49 -19.76
N ALA A 576 4.77 -2.75 -18.81
CA ALA A 576 4.02 -1.73 -18.05
C ALA A 576 3.57 -0.59 -18.98
N LEU A 577 4.45 -0.13 -19.88
CA LEU A 577 4.08 0.82 -20.93
C LEU A 577 2.91 0.28 -21.79
N ALA A 578 2.99 -0.97 -22.26
CA ALA A 578 1.97 -1.60 -23.09
C ALA A 578 0.64 -1.80 -22.35
N ALA A 579 0.68 -2.05 -21.04
CA ALA A 579 -0.52 -2.18 -20.20
C ALA A 579 -1.24 -0.84 -19.98
N LEU A 580 -0.48 0.26 -19.78
CA LEU A 580 -1.02 1.59 -19.52
C LEU A 580 -1.43 2.36 -20.78
N PHE A 581 -0.71 2.16 -21.91
CA PHE A 581 -0.97 2.82 -23.19
C PHE A 581 -1.16 1.79 -24.32
N PRO A 582 -2.13 0.90 -24.17
CA PRO A 582 -2.31 -0.19 -25.15
C PRO A 582 -2.74 0.27 -26.54
N GLU A 583 -3.25 1.50 -26.66
CA GLU A 583 -3.62 2.14 -27.93
C GLU A 583 -2.39 2.51 -28.78
N ASP A 584 -1.21 2.60 -28.19
CA ASP A 584 0.04 2.86 -28.90
C ASP A 584 0.55 1.60 -29.65
N PHE A 585 -0.11 0.44 -29.47
CA PHE A 585 0.33 -0.86 -30.00
C PHE A 585 -0.76 -1.53 -30.84
N THR A 586 -0.35 -2.22 -31.87
CA THR A 586 -1.19 -3.25 -32.51
C THR A 586 -1.20 -4.53 -31.67
N ASP A 587 -2.23 -5.37 -31.82
CA ASP A 587 -2.30 -6.66 -31.12
C ASP A 587 -1.07 -7.55 -31.41
N ALA A 588 -0.54 -7.49 -32.64
CA ALA A 588 0.69 -8.20 -33.03
C ALA A 588 1.93 -7.68 -32.29
N GLN A 589 2.05 -6.35 -32.12
CA GLN A 589 3.15 -5.75 -31.33
C GLN A 589 3.01 -6.09 -29.85
N LEU A 590 1.81 -6.04 -29.28
CA LEU A 590 1.58 -6.48 -27.90
C LEU A 590 2.02 -7.93 -27.70
N ALA A 591 1.63 -8.83 -28.60
CA ALA A 591 2.00 -10.25 -28.53
C ALA A 591 3.51 -10.47 -28.65
N ALA A 592 4.18 -9.74 -29.56
CA ALA A 592 5.63 -9.82 -29.76
C ALA A 592 6.40 -9.32 -28.53
N ASN A 593 6.02 -8.16 -27.99
CA ASN A 593 6.66 -7.62 -26.79
C ASN A 593 6.42 -8.53 -25.57
N TRP A 594 5.19 -9.04 -25.37
CA TRP A 594 4.91 -9.97 -24.28
C TRP A 594 5.79 -11.22 -24.37
N ALA A 595 5.85 -11.86 -25.54
CA ALA A 595 6.66 -13.06 -25.76
C ALA A 595 8.16 -12.84 -25.58
N TYR A 596 8.64 -11.61 -25.86
CA TYR A 596 10.05 -11.27 -25.71
C TYR A 596 10.43 -10.99 -24.28
N TYR A 597 9.64 -10.18 -23.54
CA TYR A 597 10.00 -9.68 -22.21
C TYR A 597 9.61 -10.66 -21.09
N GLU A 598 8.53 -11.47 -21.23
CA GLU A 598 8.10 -12.37 -20.14
C GLU A 598 9.19 -13.34 -19.70
N PRO A 599 9.87 -14.09 -20.59
CA PRO A 599 10.92 -15.02 -20.16
C PRO A 599 12.19 -14.33 -19.66
N ARG A 600 12.34 -13.02 -19.84
CA ARG A 600 13.45 -12.20 -19.37
C ARG A 600 13.14 -11.44 -18.09
N THR A 601 11.93 -11.57 -17.54
CA THR A 601 11.51 -10.87 -16.34
C THR A 601 11.56 -11.77 -15.12
N GLU A 602 12.33 -11.38 -14.10
CA GLU A 602 12.41 -12.12 -12.83
C GLU A 602 11.10 -12.11 -12.06
N HIS A 603 10.27 -11.08 -12.22
CA HIS A 603 9.10 -10.79 -11.39
C HIS A 603 9.45 -10.71 -9.90
N GLY A 604 10.58 -10.11 -9.57
CA GLY A 604 11.08 -9.92 -8.21
C GLY A 604 10.38 -8.82 -7.41
N SER A 605 9.32 -8.25 -7.98
CA SER A 605 8.53 -7.17 -7.38
C SER A 605 7.04 -7.45 -7.48
N SER A 606 6.28 -6.97 -6.49
CA SER A 606 4.82 -6.99 -6.46
C SER A 606 4.15 -6.15 -7.57
N LEU A 607 4.91 -5.31 -8.27
CA LEU A 607 4.43 -4.43 -9.35
C LEU A 607 4.44 -5.10 -10.73
N SER A 608 5.03 -6.28 -10.86
CA SER A 608 5.35 -6.84 -12.18
C SER A 608 4.24 -7.70 -12.79
N ALA A 609 3.78 -8.73 -12.06
CA ALA A 609 2.92 -9.78 -12.60
C ALA A 609 1.58 -9.23 -13.15
N CYS A 610 1.00 -8.19 -12.52
CA CYS A 610 -0.25 -7.62 -12.96
C CYS A 610 -0.15 -6.95 -14.35
N MET A 611 0.95 -6.27 -14.67
CA MET A 611 1.14 -5.63 -15.98
C MET A 611 1.24 -6.67 -17.09
N TYR A 612 1.92 -7.78 -16.82
CA TYR A 612 1.98 -8.92 -17.75
C TYR A 612 0.61 -9.59 -17.92
N ALA A 613 -0.16 -9.75 -16.83
CA ALA A 613 -1.51 -10.31 -16.90
C ALA A 613 -2.46 -9.44 -17.73
N LEU A 614 -2.44 -8.13 -17.54
CA LEU A 614 -3.24 -7.17 -18.32
C LEU A 614 -2.95 -7.28 -19.82
N THR A 615 -1.68 -7.36 -20.19
CA THR A 615 -1.26 -7.50 -21.58
C THR A 615 -1.59 -8.89 -22.12
N ALA A 616 -1.43 -9.98 -21.31
CA ALA A 616 -1.77 -11.34 -21.67
C ALA A 616 -3.26 -11.49 -22.00
N CYS A 617 -4.17 -10.85 -21.22
CA CYS A 617 -5.61 -10.82 -21.53
C CYS A 617 -5.86 -10.30 -22.94
N ARG A 618 -5.23 -9.19 -23.33
CA ARG A 618 -5.44 -8.55 -24.62
C ARG A 618 -4.96 -9.37 -25.80
N VAL A 619 -3.86 -10.10 -25.61
CA VAL A 619 -3.30 -10.97 -26.68
C VAL A 619 -3.83 -12.39 -26.65
N GLY A 620 -4.87 -12.67 -25.83
CA GLY A 620 -5.54 -13.96 -25.78
C GLY A 620 -4.76 -15.08 -25.09
N ARG A 621 -3.74 -14.75 -24.28
CA ARG A 621 -2.96 -15.70 -23.47
C ARG A 621 -3.61 -15.88 -22.10
N LEU A 622 -4.81 -16.47 -22.08
CA LEU A 622 -5.65 -16.50 -20.88
C LEU A 622 -5.11 -17.41 -19.78
N ASP A 623 -4.41 -18.49 -20.11
CA ASP A 623 -3.80 -19.38 -19.11
C ASP A 623 -2.64 -18.66 -18.37
N GLU A 624 -1.82 -17.91 -19.10
CA GLU A 624 -0.76 -17.09 -18.52
C GLU A 624 -1.35 -15.92 -17.71
N ALA A 625 -2.40 -15.28 -18.21
CA ALA A 625 -3.11 -14.24 -17.48
C ALA A 625 -3.67 -14.75 -16.15
N TRP A 626 -4.26 -15.97 -16.15
CA TRP A 626 -4.74 -16.62 -14.94
C TRP A 626 -3.62 -16.95 -13.96
N ARG A 627 -2.55 -17.58 -14.42
CA ARG A 627 -1.36 -17.88 -13.60
C ARG A 627 -0.80 -16.62 -12.93
N LEU A 628 -0.69 -15.52 -13.68
CA LEU A 628 -0.18 -14.24 -13.19
C LEU A 628 -1.18 -13.55 -12.25
N PHE A 629 -2.49 -13.71 -12.47
CA PHE A 629 -3.52 -13.26 -11.55
C PHE A 629 -3.41 -13.97 -10.20
N CYS A 630 -3.32 -15.30 -10.17
CA CYS A 630 -3.14 -16.06 -8.94
C CYS A 630 -1.86 -15.61 -8.20
N LYS A 631 -0.73 -15.51 -8.92
CA LYS A 631 0.54 -14.99 -8.34
C LYS A 631 0.37 -13.60 -7.72
N THR A 632 -0.43 -12.72 -8.33
CA THR A 632 -0.67 -11.36 -7.88
C THR A 632 -1.60 -11.33 -6.67
N ALA A 633 -2.74 -12.03 -6.73
CA ALA A 633 -3.80 -11.96 -5.73
C ALA A 633 -3.47 -12.76 -4.46
N GLU A 634 -2.74 -13.86 -4.56
CA GLU A 634 -2.45 -14.80 -3.47
C GLU A 634 -1.29 -14.37 -2.56
N ILE A 635 -0.56 -13.31 -2.90
CA ILE A 635 0.69 -12.93 -2.21
C ILE A 635 0.50 -12.72 -0.70
N ASP A 636 -0.57 -12.04 -0.30
CA ASP A 636 -0.90 -11.79 1.12
C ASP A 636 -1.78 -12.89 1.73
N VAL A 637 -2.21 -13.88 0.94
CA VAL A 637 -2.92 -15.07 1.39
C VAL A 637 -1.96 -16.20 1.70
N LEU A 638 -1.04 -16.51 0.76
CA LEU A 638 -0.07 -17.60 0.92
C LEU A 638 1.21 -17.18 1.65
N GLY A 639 1.53 -15.88 1.69
CA GLY A 639 2.71 -15.36 2.38
C GLY A 639 4.02 -15.56 1.62
N GLY A 640 3.98 -15.62 0.29
CA GLY A 640 5.16 -15.84 -0.57
C GLY A 640 5.96 -14.58 -0.92
N GLY A 641 5.61 -13.40 -0.36
CA GLY A 641 6.30 -12.15 -0.66
C GLY A 641 7.75 -12.12 -0.16
N LYS A 642 8.63 -11.44 -0.90
CA LYS A 642 10.02 -11.23 -0.53
C LYS A 642 10.11 -10.45 0.78
N GLN A 643 10.78 -11.00 1.80
CA GLN A 643 10.91 -10.39 3.12
C GLN A 643 12.21 -9.59 3.27
N TRP A 644 13.19 -9.81 2.40
CA TRP A 644 14.50 -9.19 2.48
C TRP A 644 14.99 -8.71 1.12
N ALA A 645 15.64 -7.55 1.10
CA ALA A 645 16.44 -7.05 -0.03
C ALA A 645 17.87 -6.86 0.47
N GLY A 646 18.76 -7.79 0.13
CA GLY A 646 20.05 -7.90 0.81
C GLY A 646 19.83 -8.14 2.29
N GLU A 647 20.40 -7.30 3.15
CA GLU A 647 20.23 -7.34 4.61
C GLU A 647 19.09 -6.46 5.14
N ILE A 648 18.35 -5.76 4.25
CA ILE A 648 17.27 -4.86 4.65
C ILE A 648 15.96 -5.63 4.72
N TYR A 649 15.26 -5.58 5.87
CA TYR A 649 13.90 -6.10 6.01
C TYR A 649 12.90 -5.26 5.23
N ILE A 650 12.18 -5.89 4.31
CA ILE A 650 11.19 -5.28 3.41
C ILE A 650 9.82 -5.96 3.50
N GLY A 651 9.61 -6.77 4.53
CA GLY A 651 8.33 -7.46 4.77
C GLY A 651 7.18 -6.49 5.02
N GLY A 652 5.98 -6.96 4.85
CA GLY A 652 4.73 -6.19 4.99
C GLY A 652 3.66 -6.74 4.06
N THR A 653 2.48 -6.11 4.03
CA THR A 653 1.46 -6.35 3.00
C THR A 653 1.96 -5.85 1.64
N HIS A 654 1.28 -6.26 0.56
CA HIS A 654 1.66 -5.93 -0.81
C HIS A 654 0.54 -5.13 -1.53
N PRO A 655 0.28 -3.87 -1.13
CA PRO A 655 -0.82 -3.07 -1.70
C PRO A 655 -0.77 -2.95 -3.23
N ALA A 656 0.43 -2.89 -3.84
CA ALA A 656 0.55 -2.85 -5.30
C ALA A 656 0.04 -4.13 -5.98
N SER A 657 0.33 -5.32 -5.42
CA SER A 657 -0.28 -6.57 -5.88
C SER A 657 -1.79 -6.58 -5.64
N ASN A 658 -2.23 -6.10 -4.48
CA ASN A 658 -3.65 -6.04 -4.15
C ASN A 658 -4.43 -5.17 -5.13
N GLY A 659 -3.90 -3.99 -5.50
CA GLY A 659 -4.44 -3.15 -6.57
C GLY A 659 -4.33 -3.80 -7.94
N GLY A 660 -3.21 -4.47 -8.21
CA GLY A 660 -2.98 -5.24 -9.43
C GLY A 660 -3.99 -6.37 -9.62
N ALA A 661 -4.40 -7.06 -8.54
CA ALA A 661 -5.43 -8.10 -8.62
C ALA A 661 -6.79 -7.51 -9.04
N TRP A 662 -7.18 -6.35 -8.48
CA TRP A 662 -8.36 -5.60 -8.93
C TRP A 662 -8.23 -5.19 -10.41
N MET A 663 -7.07 -4.64 -10.81
CA MET A 663 -6.83 -4.24 -12.20
C MET A 663 -6.97 -5.42 -13.17
N ILE A 664 -6.42 -6.59 -12.83
CA ILE A 664 -6.54 -7.78 -13.68
C ILE A 664 -8.00 -8.20 -13.80
N ALA A 665 -8.74 -8.27 -12.69
CA ALA A 665 -10.14 -8.64 -12.70
C ALA A 665 -11.00 -7.64 -13.49
N ALA A 666 -10.91 -6.36 -13.21
CA ALA A 666 -11.75 -5.33 -13.80
C ALA A 666 -11.27 -4.87 -15.20
N LEU A 667 -9.97 -4.53 -15.34
CA LEU A 667 -9.44 -3.98 -16.59
C LEU A 667 -8.90 -5.04 -17.54
N GLY A 668 -8.50 -6.21 -17.02
CA GLY A 668 -8.02 -7.36 -17.78
C GLY A 668 -9.17 -8.31 -18.17
N PHE A 669 -9.71 -9.07 -17.23
CA PHE A 669 -10.71 -10.12 -17.49
C PHE A 669 -12.05 -9.55 -17.96
N ALA A 670 -12.60 -8.55 -17.27
CA ALA A 670 -13.80 -7.87 -17.76
C ALA A 670 -13.51 -6.91 -18.92
N GLY A 671 -12.25 -6.49 -19.08
CA GLY A 671 -11.85 -5.59 -20.16
C GLY A 671 -12.52 -4.22 -20.08
N LEU A 672 -12.78 -3.73 -18.86
CA LEU A 672 -13.41 -2.44 -18.63
C LEU A 672 -12.54 -1.29 -19.17
N ARG A 673 -13.15 -0.40 -19.93
CA ARG A 673 -12.51 0.81 -20.49
C ARG A 673 -13.47 1.99 -20.44
N MET A 674 -12.89 3.18 -20.31
CA MET A 674 -13.59 4.44 -20.54
C MET A 674 -13.19 4.96 -21.93
N GLN A 675 -14.18 5.15 -22.82
CA GLN A 675 -13.96 5.68 -24.16
C GLN A 675 -15.02 6.74 -24.47
N GLY A 676 -14.59 7.97 -24.81
CA GLY A 676 -15.49 9.06 -25.16
C GLY A 676 -16.53 9.38 -24.08
N GLY A 677 -16.17 9.23 -22.80
CA GLY A 677 -17.07 9.43 -21.65
C GLY A 677 -18.04 8.27 -21.41
N GLN A 678 -17.91 7.15 -22.14
CA GLN A 678 -18.73 5.95 -21.97
C GLN A 678 -17.91 4.77 -21.50
N LEU A 679 -18.50 3.94 -20.61
CA LEU A 679 -17.94 2.66 -20.22
C LEU A 679 -18.17 1.62 -21.33
N THR A 680 -17.09 0.91 -21.67
CA THR A 680 -17.14 -0.18 -22.63
C THR A 680 -16.46 -1.41 -22.05
N LEU A 681 -16.83 -2.61 -22.55
CA LEU A 681 -16.28 -3.89 -22.14
C LEU A 681 -15.67 -4.61 -23.33
N ARG A 682 -14.52 -5.23 -23.11
CA ARG A 682 -13.92 -6.22 -24.02
C ARG A 682 -13.49 -7.42 -23.18
N PRO A 683 -14.42 -8.36 -22.89
CA PRO A 683 -14.15 -9.47 -21.99
C PRO A 683 -13.05 -10.41 -22.48
N HIS A 684 -12.22 -10.87 -21.54
CA HIS A 684 -11.13 -11.82 -21.73
C HIS A 684 -11.13 -12.84 -20.57
N LEU A 685 -12.29 -13.49 -20.33
CA LEU A 685 -12.44 -14.40 -19.20
C LEU A 685 -11.61 -15.67 -19.42
N PRO A 686 -10.74 -16.03 -18.46
CA PRO A 686 -10.13 -17.34 -18.44
C PRO A 686 -11.18 -18.42 -18.09
N PRO A 687 -10.99 -19.67 -18.53
CA PRO A 687 -12.00 -20.73 -18.36
C PRO A 687 -12.35 -21.08 -16.91
N GLN A 688 -11.53 -20.67 -15.95
CA GLN A 688 -11.75 -20.84 -14.52
C GLN A 688 -12.84 -19.91 -13.97
N ILE A 689 -13.16 -18.82 -14.67
CA ILE A 689 -14.16 -17.84 -14.22
C ILE A 689 -15.46 -18.05 -14.99
N THR A 690 -16.54 -18.36 -14.27
CA THR A 690 -17.88 -18.51 -14.84
C THR A 690 -18.70 -17.22 -14.81
N ARG A 691 -18.41 -16.35 -13.85
CA ARG A 691 -19.05 -15.03 -13.73
C ARG A 691 -18.13 -14.06 -12.99
N LEU A 692 -18.12 -12.80 -13.45
CA LEU A 692 -17.46 -11.68 -12.79
C LEU A 692 -18.47 -10.53 -12.72
N ALA A 693 -18.75 -10.00 -11.51
CA ALA A 693 -19.69 -8.90 -11.34
C ALA A 693 -19.19 -7.90 -10.30
N PHE A 694 -19.26 -6.61 -10.61
CA PHE A 694 -18.77 -5.55 -9.70
C PHE A 694 -19.37 -4.19 -10.01
N PRO A 695 -19.54 -3.34 -8.98
CA PRO A 695 -19.94 -1.95 -9.15
C PRO A 695 -18.76 -1.08 -9.61
N VAL A 696 -19.05 -0.07 -10.42
CA VAL A 696 -18.10 0.98 -10.79
C VAL A 696 -18.77 2.35 -10.77
N THR A 697 -17.98 3.38 -10.48
CA THR A 697 -18.37 4.77 -10.57
C THR A 697 -17.65 5.42 -11.75
N ALA A 698 -18.40 6.05 -12.66
CA ALA A 698 -17.84 6.79 -13.78
C ALA A 698 -18.77 7.93 -14.16
N GLY A 699 -18.20 9.10 -14.50
CA GLY A 699 -18.96 10.29 -14.83
C GLY A 699 -19.95 10.72 -13.72
N GLY A 700 -19.60 10.47 -12.45
CA GLY A 700 -20.46 10.75 -11.29
C GLY A 700 -21.66 9.82 -11.13
N GLN A 701 -21.74 8.72 -11.89
CA GLN A 701 -22.83 7.76 -11.84
C GLN A 701 -22.32 6.38 -11.44
N GLN A 702 -23.18 5.58 -10.80
CA GLN A 702 -22.89 4.19 -10.45
C GLN A 702 -23.43 3.23 -11.51
N TRP A 703 -22.61 2.24 -11.83
CA TRP A 703 -22.86 1.20 -12.81
C TRP A 703 -22.59 -0.16 -12.20
N MET A 704 -23.28 -1.19 -12.68
CA MET A 704 -22.97 -2.60 -12.41
C MET A 704 -22.40 -3.21 -13.68
N VAL A 705 -21.20 -3.76 -13.59
CA VAL A 705 -20.56 -4.55 -14.63
C VAL A 705 -20.83 -6.01 -14.34
N GLU A 706 -21.23 -6.75 -15.35
CA GLU A 706 -21.38 -8.20 -15.28
C GLU A 706 -20.81 -8.84 -16.55
N VAL A 707 -19.97 -9.85 -16.37
CA VAL A 707 -19.31 -10.57 -17.46
C VAL A 707 -19.42 -12.08 -17.22
N THR A 708 -19.81 -12.81 -18.26
CA THR A 708 -19.85 -14.26 -18.31
C THR A 708 -19.17 -14.73 -19.60
N PRO A 709 -18.97 -16.05 -19.81
CA PRO A 709 -18.44 -16.58 -21.07
C PRO A 709 -19.26 -16.19 -22.31
N GLU A 710 -20.55 -15.89 -22.15
CA GLU A 710 -21.46 -15.50 -23.23
C GLU A 710 -21.33 -14.02 -23.61
N GLY A 711 -20.69 -13.19 -22.74
CA GLY A 711 -20.49 -11.77 -23.01
C GLY A 711 -20.51 -10.90 -21.75
N GLY A 712 -20.50 -9.58 -21.94
CA GLY A 712 -20.48 -8.60 -20.87
C GLY A 712 -21.56 -7.55 -21.04
N GLN A 713 -22.06 -7.01 -19.92
CA GLN A 713 -23.01 -5.90 -19.87
C GLN A 713 -22.65 -4.89 -18.81
N VAL A 714 -23.01 -3.64 -19.06
CA VAL A 714 -22.90 -2.51 -18.11
C VAL A 714 -24.32 -1.98 -17.89
N LEU A 715 -24.78 -2.07 -16.66
CA LEU A 715 -26.12 -1.64 -16.27
C LEU A 715 -26.00 -0.43 -15.33
N ARG A 716 -26.84 0.56 -15.52
CA ARG A 716 -26.90 1.68 -14.58
C ARG A 716 -27.55 1.20 -13.27
N LYS A 717 -26.89 1.46 -12.13
CA LYS A 717 -27.38 1.08 -10.79
C LYS A 717 -28.41 2.08 -10.27
#